data_358ff91032a8fda3ed359e34844b0b7a
#
_entry.id   358ff91032a8fda3ed359e34844b0b7a
#
_cell.length_a   1.000
_cell.length_b   1.000
_cell.length_c   1.000
_cell.angle_alpha   90.00
_cell.angle_beta   90.00
_cell.angle_gamma   90.00
#
_symmetry.space_group_name_H-M   'P 1'
#
loop_
_entity.id
_entity.type
_entity.pdbx_description
1 polymer ?
#
loop_
_entity_poly.entity_id
_entity_poly.type
_entity_poly.pdbx_seq_one_letter_code
_entity_poly.pdbx_strand_id
1 'polypeptide(L)'
;MEGVHFVDPESKIIGLTITHLRPISGTEPLYIWLLLGNLPLDMKPEMEMELESNSSKVGNGKGKEEEEKKGDRKRRKLGGIKTMPFILSNEICDKFAAAGFHANMITYLTQQLNLPLVKASNTLTNFGGMGSFTPLIGALIADSFAGRYWTIIGGSIIYELGMISLTVSAVLPSLRPPPCPSQVSCKEASNSQLWILYMSLILTSIGSGGIKPCVVTFAADQFDMTKSAVGSRSWNFFNWYYFCMGMATLTALTVVVYIQDNVGWGWGLGVPAIAMALSIVAFIFGSSLYNKLKPEGSPLVRLAQVVVAAARKRKEVQPLDPGMLYQNKELDAAISVNGRLLHSDQFKWFDKAAIVTNEDEKDSKSPNLWRIATVHRIEELKCIVRMLPIWSAGILLVTASSHLHSFVIQQARSMDRHLSHSFEIPPASFSIFSILTMLIGLVLYERLFVPFARRFTGNPSGITCLQRMGVGFFINIIATIVSALVEVKRKQVAALHNLLDAPQAIIPISVFWLLPQYILHGIADVFMSVGHMEFLYDQSPETMRSTAAALNSLEVSMGNYIGTLVVSLVHKYTGQKNNWLPDRNLNRGKLDYYYWLVTGIQVINLVYYVVCAWFYTYKPLEEVKEEEDVVPAEDEIQHKRLNYAEGNGEVELRRKVIV
;
A
#
# COMPACT_ATOMS: atom_id res chain seq x y z
N MET A 1 6.46 35.40 -26.69
CA MET A 1 6.89 36.82 -26.56
C MET A 1 5.73 37.63 -26.07
N GLU A 2 6.06 38.52 -25.17
CA GLU A 2 5.25 39.51 -24.47
C GLU A 2 4.68 39.10 -23.12
N GLY A 3 5.50 39.45 -22.12
CA GLY A 3 5.12 39.46 -20.72
C GLY A 3 4.45 40.77 -20.36
N VAL A 4 3.41 40.67 -19.55
CA VAL A 4 2.83 41.81 -18.86
C VAL A 4 3.51 41.93 -17.51
N HIS A 5 4.32 43.00 -17.34
CA HIS A 5 4.90 43.39 -16.07
C HIS A 5 3.91 44.28 -15.31
N PHE A 6 3.55 43.88 -14.09
CA PHE A 6 3.09 44.81 -13.07
C PHE A 6 4.20 45.00 -12.04
N VAL A 7 4.63 46.23 -11.88
CA VAL A 7 5.63 46.66 -10.90
C VAL A 7 4.89 47.36 -9.77
N ASP A 8 5.04 46.89 -8.54
CA ASP A 8 4.69 47.59 -7.31
C ASP A 8 5.96 47.74 -6.45
N PRO A 9 6.27 48.95 -5.94
CA PRO A 9 7.64 49.33 -5.54
C PRO A 9 8.16 48.85 -4.19
N GLU A 10 7.47 48.00 -3.42
CA GLU A 10 7.92 47.65 -2.06
C GLU A 10 7.86 46.19 -1.65
N SER A 11 7.81 45.21 -2.54
CA SER A 11 7.91 43.81 -2.13
C SER A 11 8.96 43.05 -2.94
N LYS A 12 9.84 42.36 -2.24
CA LYS A 12 10.88 41.48 -2.79
C LYS A 12 10.24 40.37 -3.62
N ILE A 13 10.67 40.33 -4.90
CA ILE A 13 10.27 39.36 -5.90
C ILE A 13 10.78 37.97 -5.51
N ILE A 14 9.87 37.02 -5.23
CA ILE A 14 10.14 35.60 -5.39
C ILE A 14 9.29 35.15 -6.58
N GLY A 15 9.91 35.15 -7.75
CA GLY A 15 9.31 34.65 -8.98
C GLY A 15 9.29 33.11 -8.96
N LEU A 16 8.10 32.52 -8.81
CA LEU A 16 7.86 31.10 -9.09
C LEU A 16 7.25 31.02 -10.50
N THR A 17 8.10 30.67 -11.46
CA THR A 17 7.65 30.33 -12.81
C THR A 17 7.06 28.92 -12.75
N ILE A 18 5.74 28.82 -12.85
CA ILE A 18 5.03 27.55 -13.04
C ILE A 18 5.04 27.25 -14.54
N THR A 19 5.99 26.46 -14.99
CA THR A 19 5.96 25.84 -16.32
C THR A 19 6.06 24.34 -16.17
N HIS A 20 5.02 23.63 -16.65
CA HIS A 20 4.95 22.20 -16.88
C HIS A 20 5.11 21.27 -15.66
N LEU A 21 4.04 21.16 -14.87
CA LEU A 21 3.77 19.97 -14.08
C LEU A 21 2.81 19.07 -14.88
N ARG A 22 3.38 18.08 -15.59
CA ARG A 22 2.58 16.91 -16.04
C ARG A 22 2.16 16.12 -14.79
N PRO A 23 0.92 15.63 -14.71
CA PRO A 23 0.48 14.80 -13.59
C PRO A 23 1.17 13.44 -13.68
N ILE A 24 2.09 13.17 -12.76
CA ILE A 24 2.60 11.81 -12.51
C ILE A 24 1.51 11.08 -11.74
N SER A 25 0.90 10.12 -12.41
CA SER A 25 -0.20 9.31 -11.89
C SER A 25 0.28 8.38 -10.78
N GLY A 26 -0.27 8.51 -9.59
CA GLY A 26 -0.62 7.33 -8.79
C GLY A 26 0.12 7.01 -7.51
N THR A 27 1.13 7.75 -7.04
CA THR A 27 1.85 7.41 -5.79
C THR A 27 1.86 8.51 -4.73
N GLU A 28 1.02 9.52 -4.81
CA GLU A 28 1.16 10.74 -4.03
C GLU A 28 0.20 11.02 -2.85
N PRO A 29 -0.34 10.12 -2.08
CA PRO A 29 -1.18 10.60 -0.98
C PRO A 29 -0.42 10.95 0.30
N LEU A 30 0.79 10.46 0.51
CA LEU A 30 1.55 10.73 1.75
C LEU A 30 2.36 12.03 1.68
N TYR A 31 2.73 12.48 0.48
CA TYR A 31 3.72 13.54 0.25
C TYR A 31 3.16 14.97 0.31
N ILE A 32 1.90 15.17 -0.06
CA ILE A 32 1.31 16.52 -0.22
C ILE A 32 0.92 17.14 1.11
N TRP A 33 0.82 16.34 2.14
CA TRP A 33 0.37 16.77 3.45
C TRP A 33 1.28 17.77 4.15
N LEU A 34 2.58 17.67 3.92
CA LEU A 34 3.59 18.56 4.53
C LEU A 34 3.82 19.84 3.69
N LEU A 35 3.24 19.94 2.50
CA LEU A 35 3.46 21.04 1.57
C LEU A 35 2.48 22.20 1.72
N LEU A 36 1.29 21.99 2.29
CA LEU A 36 0.20 22.96 2.29
C LEU A 36 -0.05 23.68 3.62
N GLY A 37 0.83 23.52 4.61
CA GLY A 37 0.67 24.18 5.92
C GLY A 37 0.84 25.71 5.94
N ASN A 38 1.21 26.35 4.83
CA ASN A 38 1.45 27.80 4.80
C ASN A 38 0.98 28.43 3.49
N LEU A 39 -0.32 28.47 3.25
CA LEU A 39 -0.93 29.39 2.26
C LEU A 39 -2.13 30.10 2.88
N PRO A 40 -2.21 31.44 2.78
CA PRO A 40 -3.31 32.21 3.36
C PRO A 40 -4.63 31.91 2.66
N LEU A 41 -5.65 31.74 3.48
CA LEU A 41 -7.06 31.69 3.10
C LEU A 41 -7.49 33.10 2.67
N ASP A 42 -7.51 33.40 1.38
CA ASP A 42 -8.41 34.40 0.79
C ASP A 42 -8.20 34.46 -0.73
N MET A 43 -9.01 33.72 -1.45
CA MET A 43 -9.47 34.09 -2.80
C MET A 43 -10.80 33.39 -3.09
N LYS A 44 -11.90 34.14 -2.97
CA LYS A 44 -13.20 33.75 -3.47
C LYS A 44 -13.25 33.86 -4.99
N PRO A 45 -13.94 32.96 -5.68
CA PRO A 45 -14.14 33.04 -7.12
C PRO A 45 -15.40 33.83 -7.44
N GLU A 46 -15.22 34.92 -8.16
CA GLU A 46 -16.26 35.46 -9.04
C GLU A 46 -16.00 34.91 -10.43
N MET A 47 -16.79 33.93 -10.83
CA MET A 47 -17.10 33.63 -12.24
C MET A 47 -18.17 32.52 -12.32
N GLU A 48 -19.39 32.89 -11.94
CA GLU A 48 -20.61 32.24 -12.42
C GLU A 48 -21.39 33.31 -13.21
N MET A 49 -21.41 33.17 -14.52
CA MET A 49 -22.49 33.57 -15.44
C MET A 49 -21.94 33.64 -16.87
N GLU A 50 -22.29 32.66 -17.65
CA GLU A 50 -22.58 32.70 -19.08
C GLU A 50 -22.34 31.34 -19.71
N LEU A 51 -23.41 30.56 -19.78
CA LEU A 51 -23.64 29.56 -20.82
C LEU A 51 -24.99 28.83 -20.59
N GLU A 52 -26.05 29.61 -20.57
CA GLU A 52 -27.40 29.13 -20.88
C GLU A 52 -27.96 29.96 -22.04
N SER A 53 -27.70 29.52 -23.26
CA SER A 53 -28.62 29.71 -24.38
C SER A 53 -28.14 28.97 -25.60
N ASN A 54 -28.77 27.91 -25.94
CA ASN A 54 -29.11 27.42 -27.28
C ASN A 54 -29.20 25.87 -27.30
N SER A 55 -30.37 25.36 -27.09
CA SER A 55 -30.89 24.23 -27.84
C SER A 55 -32.38 24.10 -27.65
N SER A 56 -33.13 24.70 -28.56
CA SER A 56 -34.52 24.37 -28.76
C SER A 56 -34.70 23.66 -30.12
N LYS A 57 -35.49 22.58 -30.09
CA LYS A 57 -36.11 21.82 -31.16
C LYS A 57 -35.45 20.48 -31.50
N VAL A 58 -36.07 19.41 -31.05
CA VAL A 58 -36.84 18.44 -31.83
C VAL A 58 -37.61 17.52 -30.87
N GLY A 59 -38.85 17.24 -31.18
CA GLY A 59 -39.84 16.66 -30.29
C GLY A 59 -39.99 15.13 -30.39
N ASN A 60 -40.75 14.62 -29.43
CA ASN A 60 -41.38 13.29 -29.32
C ASN A 60 -40.50 12.07 -28.98
N GLY A 61 -40.28 11.89 -27.70
CA GLY A 61 -39.78 10.70 -27.02
C GLY A 61 -40.03 10.75 -25.50
N LYS A 62 -41.01 11.52 -25.06
CA LYS A 62 -41.16 12.04 -23.66
C LYS A 62 -41.37 11.00 -22.55
N GLY A 63 -41.73 9.76 -22.81
CA GLY A 63 -42.02 8.80 -21.73
C GLY A 63 -40.80 8.03 -21.23
N LYS A 64 -39.93 7.57 -22.13
CA LYS A 64 -38.73 6.81 -21.76
C LYS A 64 -37.58 7.72 -21.27
N GLU A 65 -37.45 8.91 -21.85
CA GLU A 65 -36.45 9.89 -21.41
C GLU A 65 -36.74 10.48 -20.02
N GLU A 66 -38.00 10.60 -19.58
CA GLU A 66 -38.33 11.08 -18.23
C GLU A 66 -38.06 10.03 -17.14
N GLU A 67 -38.25 8.73 -17.43
CA GLU A 67 -37.87 7.66 -16.49
C GLU A 67 -36.35 7.49 -16.43
N GLU A 68 -35.64 7.60 -17.53
CA GLU A 68 -34.20 7.59 -17.59
C GLU A 68 -33.59 8.84 -16.89
N LYS A 69 -34.15 10.03 -17.13
CA LYS A 69 -33.77 11.27 -16.43
C LYS A 69 -34.12 11.25 -14.94
N LYS A 70 -35.21 10.62 -14.51
CA LYS A 70 -35.52 10.39 -13.08
C LYS A 70 -34.58 9.36 -12.44
N GLY A 71 -34.23 8.31 -13.15
CA GLY A 71 -33.22 7.33 -12.74
C GLY A 71 -31.83 7.97 -12.59
N ASP A 72 -31.46 8.80 -13.54
CA ASP A 72 -30.18 9.53 -13.56
C ASP A 72 -30.11 10.66 -12.50
N ARG A 73 -31.23 11.38 -12.26
CA ARG A 73 -31.34 12.35 -11.16
C ARG A 73 -31.29 11.68 -9.77
N LYS A 74 -31.80 10.46 -9.63
CA LYS A 74 -31.73 9.70 -8.39
C LYS A 74 -30.31 9.13 -8.17
N ARG A 75 -29.63 8.70 -9.22
CA ARG A 75 -28.21 8.31 -9.21
C ARG A 75 -27.29 9.50 -8.90
N ARG A 76 -27.56 10.71 -9.42
CA ARG A 76 -26.79 11.94 -9.15
C ARG A 76 -26.86 12.43 -7.70
N LYS A 77 -27.79 11.92 -6.87
CA LYS A 77 -27.90 12.24 -5.43
C LYS A 77 -27.17 11.23 -4.53
N LEU A 78 -26.72 10.09 -5.07
CA LEU A 78 -25.97 9.08 -4.31
C LEU A 78 -24.47 9.36 -4.39
N GLY A 79 -23.75 9.07 -3.31
CA GLY A 79 -22.31 9.27 -3.22
C GLY A 79 -21.88 10.69 -2.82
N GLY A 80 -20.63 11.00 -3.09
CA GLY A 80 -20.00 12.30 -2.81
C GLY A 80 -19.52 12.47 -1.37
N ILE A 81 -19.10 13.69 -1.04
CA ILE A 81 -18.46 14.04 0.25
C ILE A 81 -19.30 13.69 1.49
N LYS A 82 -20.62 13.62 1.36
CA LYS A 82 -21.53 13.31 2.47
C LYS A 82 -21.41 11.87 2.98
N THR A 83 -20.88 10.96 2.15
CA THR A 83 -20.66 9.55 2.52
C THR A 83 -19.37 9.35 3.29
N MET A 84 -18.43 10.29 3.18
CA MET A 84 -17.06 10.15 3.70
C MET A 84 -16.99 9.98 5.23
N PRO A 85 -17.71 10.71 6.07
CA PRO A 85 -17.65 10.51 7.52
C PRO A 85 -17.98 9.08 7.93
N PHE A 86 -18.93 8.44 7.26
CA PHE A 86 -19.35 7.06 7.57
C PHE A 86 -18.33 6.02 7.09
N ILE A 87 -17.72 6.24 5.92
CA ILE A 87 -16.69 5.35 5.37
C ILE A 87 -15.38 5.50 6.13
N LEU A 88 -14.96 6.76 6.37
CA LEU A 88 -13.73 7.06 7.11
C LEU A 88 -13.78 6.57 8.55
N SER A 89 -14.95 6.63 9.22
CA SER A 89 -15.07 6.14 10.60
C SER A 89 -14.69 4.66 10.70
N ASN A 90 -15.09 3.83 9.73
CA ASN A 90 -14.74 2.41 9.71
C ASN A 90 -13.23 2.19 9.59
N GLU A 91 -12.59 2.90 8.66
CA GLU A 91 -11.15 2.75 8.43
C GLU A 91 -10.30 3.34 9.57
N ILE A 92 -10.71 4.49 10.13
CA ILE A 92 -10.06 5.11 11.30
C ILE A 92 -10.08 4.14 12.48
N CYS A 93 -11.25 3.54 12.76
CA CYS A 93 -11.40 2.59 13.86
C CYS A 93 -10.65 1.28 13.60
N ASP A 94 -10.61 0.77 12.35
CA ASP A 94 -9.77 -0.38 11.99
C ASP A 94 -8.28 -0.09 12.24
N LYS A 95 -7.77 1.06 11.78
CA LYS A 95 -6.37 1.46 12.02
C LYS A 95 -6.06 1.63 13.51
N PHE A 96 -6.96 2.28 14.24
CA PHE A 96 -6.83 2.47 15.68
C PHE A 96 -6.79 1.14 16.43
N ALA A 97 -7.70 0.22 16.11
CA ALA A 97 -7.76 -1.10 16.71
C ALA A 97 -6.55 -1.96 16.32
N ALA A 98 -6.22 -2.02 15.03
CA ALA A 98 -5.11 -2.82 14.54
C ALA A 98 -3.75 -2.34 15.08
N ALA A 99 -3.51 -1.03 15.12
CA ALA A 99 -2.26 -0.47 15.62
C ALA A 99 -2.11 -0.69 17.13
N GLY A 100 -3.15 -0.43 17.93
CA GLY A 100 -3.14 -0.65 19.37
C GLY A 100 -2.98 -2.12 19.75
N PHE A 101 -3.60 -3.01 18.99
CA PHE A 101 -3.48 -4.45 19.17
C PHE A 101 -2.07 -4.95 18.80
N HIS A 102 -1.58 -4.58 17.63
CA HIS A 102 -0.30 -5.11 17.10
C HIS A 102 0.91 -4.61 17.90
N ALA A 103 0.86 -3.34 18.35
CA ALA A 103 1.99 -2.70 19.01
C ALA A 103 2.43 -3.42 20.30
N ASN A 104 1.48 -3.85 21.14
CA ASN A 104 1.79 -4.39 22.46
C ASN A 104 1.39 -5.87 22.64
N MET A 105 0.98 -6.54 21.58
CA MET A 105 0.49 -7.93 21.66
C MET A 105 1.55 -8.91 22.15
N ILE A 106 2.83 -8.70 21.83
CA ILE A 106 3.92 -9.55 22.35
C ILE A 106 3.95 -9.52 23.88
N THR A 107 3.67 -8.38 24.48
CA THR A 107 3.57 -8.22 25.94
C THR A 107 2.39 -9.01 26.51
N TYR A 108 1.22 -8.96 25.86
CA TYR A 108 0.06 -9.76 26.26
C TYR A 108 0.36 -11.25 26.23
N LEU A 109 0.96 -11.74 25.15
CA LEU A 109 1.28 -13.15 24.97
C LEU A 109 2.29 -13.66 26.01
N THR A 110 3.31 -12.85 26.32
CA THR A 110 4.38 -13.26 27.24
C THR A 110 4.02 -13.09 28.70
N GLN A 111 3.22 -12.07 29.06
CA GLN A 111 2.93 -11.76 30.47
C GLN A 111 1.55 -12.22 30.95
N GLN A 112 0.52 -12.13 30.09
CA GLN A 112 -0.84 -12.52 30.49
C GLN A 112 -1.09 -13.99 30.20
N LEU A 113 -0.51 -14.53 29.12
CA LEU A 113 -0.66 -15.94 28.73
C LEU A 113 0.56 -16.79 29.10
N ASN A 114 1.62 -16.20 29.67
CA ASN A 114 2.86 -16.85 30.08
C ASN A 114 3.52 -17.68 28.95
N LEU A 115 3.33 -17.28 27.67
CA LEU A 115 3.92 -17.99 26.54
C LEU A 115 5.44 -17.76 26.48
N PRO A 116 6.22 -18.79 26.10
CA PRO A 116 7.62 -18.65 25.76
C PRO A 116 7.83 -17.57 24.70
N LEU A 117 8.91 -16.79 24.80
CA LEU A 117 9.16 -15.65 23.93
C LEU A 117 9.13 -16.02 22.45
N VAL A 118 9.78 -17.12 22.06
CA VAL A 118 9.81 -17.57 20.67
C VAL A 118 8.43 -17.97 20.18
N LYS A 119 7.64 -18.70 20.99
CA LYS A 119 6.26 -19.08 20.66
C LYS A 119 5.36 -17.86 20.51
N ALA A 120 5.47 -16.88 21.41
CA ALA A 120 4.73 -15.63 21.36
C ALA A 120 5.09 -14.79 20.12
N SER A 121 6.39 -14.64 19.83
CA SER A 121 6.88 -13.92 18.65
C SER A 121 6.43 -14.58 17.34
N ASN A 122 6.55 -15.91 17.24
CA ASN A 122 6.06 -16.67 16.09
C ASN A 122 4.54 -16.53 15.90
N THR A 123 3.77 -16.56 16.99
CA THR A 123 2.31 -16.34 16.94
C THR A 123 1.97 -14.97 16.35
N LEU A 124 2.65 -13.93 16.83
CA LEU A 124 2.44 -12.56 16.34
C LEU A 124 2.87 -12.39 14.88
N THR A 125 4.00 -12.96 14.50
CA THR A 125 4.51 -12.92 13.11
C THR A 125 3.58 -13.69 12.16
N ASN A 126 3.10 -14.88 12.56
CA ASN A 126 2.13 -15.64 11.75
C ASN A 126 0.78 -14.91 11.62
N PHE A 127 0.34 -14.24 12.68
CA PHE A 127 -0.84 -13.38 12.63
C PHE A 127 -0.64 -12.22 11.63
N GLY A 128 0.52 -11.55 11.66
CA GLY A 128 0.88 -10.52 10.68
C GLY A 128 0.91 -11.05 9.25
N GLY A 129 1.46 -12.27 9.05
CA GLY A 129 1.47 -12.96 7.77
C GLY A 129 0.06 -13.26 7.26
N MET A 130 -0.81 -13.78 8.12
CA MET A 130 -2.21 -14.05 7.78
C MET A 130 -2.98 -12.77 7.49
N GLY A 131 -2.79 -11.71 8.30
CA GLY A 131 -3.39 -10.39 8.11
C GLY A 131 -2.94 -9.66 6.84
N SER A 132 -1.82 -10.10 6.23
CA SER A 132 -1.35 -9.64 4.92
C SER A 132 -1.83 -10.53 3.77
N PHE A 133 -2.12 -11.81 4.03
CA PHE A 133 -2.63 -12.74 3.03
C PHE A 133 -4.14 -12.58 2.77
N THR A 134 -4.94 -12.43 3.83
CA THR A 134 -6.41 -12.37 3.74
C THR A 134 -6.96 -11.21 2.90
N PRO A 135 -6.32 -10.01 2.79
CA PRO A 135 -6.74 -8.96 1.88
C PRO A 135 -6.78 -9.37 0.39
N LEU A 136 -5.92 -10.30 -0.02
CA LEU A 136 -5.94 -10.89 -1.36
C LEU A 136 -7.26 -11.60 -1.63
N ILE A 137 -7.68 -12.44 -0.68
CA ILE A 137 -8.94 -13.18 -0.77
C ILE A 137 -10.12 -12.23 -0.71
N GLY A 138 -10.08 -11.22 0.19
CA GLY A 138 -11.12 -10.22 0.32
C GLY A 138 -11.31 -9.39 -0.94
N ALA A 139 -10.22 -8.94 -1.59
CA ALA A 139 -10.29 -8.25 -2.87
C ALA A 139 -10.89 -9.13 -3.97
N LEU A 140 -10.48 -10.40 -4.05
CA LEU A 140 -11.03 -11.34 -5.02
C LEU A 140 -12.54 -11.55 -4.83
N ILE A 141 -13.01 -11.69 -3.60
CA ILE A 141 -14.44 -11.83 -3.27
C ILE A 141 -15.20 -10.56 -3.64
N ALA A 142 -14.64 -9.39 -3.30
CA ALA A 142 -15.26 -8.10 -3.57
C ALA A 142 -15.41 -7.82 -5.08
N ASP A 143 -14.36 -8.07 -5.85
CA ASP A 143 -14.33 -7.75 -7.27
C ASP A 143 -15.05 -8.79 -8.15
N SER A 144 -15.17 -10.05 -7.67
CA SER A 144 -15.75 -11.14 -8.45
C SER A 144 -17.20 -11.48 -8.11
N PHE A 145 -17.61 -11.36 -6.83
CA PHE A 145 -18.86 -11.94 -6.35
C PHE A 145 -19.73 -10.98 -5.52
N ALA A 146 -19.23 -10.55 -4.35
CA ALA A 146 -20.06 -9.89 -3.34
C ALA A 146 -20.19 -8.38 -3.54
N GLY A 147 -19.25 -7.75 -4.27
CA GLY A 147 -19.11 -6.30 -4.33
C GLY A 147 -18.50 -5.72 -3.04
N ARG A 148 -17.89 -4.55 -3.17
CA ARG A 148 -17.11 -3.91 -2.08
C ARG A 148 -17.91 -3.66 -0.81
N TYR A 149 -19.15 -3.16 -0.95
CA TYR A 149 -20.02 -2.84 0.19
C TYR A 149 -20.28 -4.04 1.12
N TRP A 150 -20.71 -5.18 0.56
CA TRP A 150 -21.02 -6.37 1.36
C TRP A 150 -19.77 -7.04 1.92
N THR A 151 -18.66 -6.97 1.21
CA THR A 151 -17.36 -7.48 1.69
C THR A 151 -16.87 -6.67 2.89
N ILE A 152 -17.04 -5.35 2.90
CA ILE A 152 -16.71 -4.49 4.05
C ILE A 152 -17.58 -4.86 5.25
N ILE A 153 -18.90 -4.97 5.11
CA ILE A 153 -19.80 -5.31 6.22
C ILE A 153 -19.46 -6.68 6.79
N GLY A 154 -19.38 -7.70 5.93
CA GLY A 154 -19.06 -9.08 6.36
C GLY A 154 -17.70 -9.15 7.05
N GLY A 155 -16.68 -8.49 6.47
CA GLY A 155 -15.35 -8.38 7.04
C GLY A 155 -15.35 -7.68 8.40
N SER A 156 -16.03 -6.55 8.52
CA SER A 156 -16.12 -5.80 9.78
C SER A 156 -16.81 -6.57 10.90
N ILE A 157 -17.88 -7.31 10.59
CA ILE A 157 -18.56 -8.16 11.58
C ILE A 157 -17.65 -9.30 12.06
N ILE A 158 -16.95 -9.97 11.14
CA ILE A 158 -16.00 -11.05 11.49
C ILE A 158 -14.84 -10.50 12.31
N TYR A 159 -14.32 -9.33 11.95
CA TYR A 159 -13.25 -8.63 12.68
C TYR A 159 -13.69 -8.33 14.12
N GLU A 160 -14.88 -7.77 14.28
CA GLU A 160 -15.44 -7.42 15.58
C GLU A 160 -15.67 -8.65 16.46
N LEU A 161 -16.18 -9.76 15.93
CA LEU A 161 -16.28 -11.02 16.66
C LEU A 161 -14.93 -11.51 17.18
N GLY A 162 -13.87 -11.37 16.38
CA GLY A 162 -12.50 -11.66 16.80
C GLY A 162 -12.01 -10.74 17.94
N MET A 163 -12.27 -9.44 17.85
CA MET A 163 -11.90 -8.46 18.88
C MET A 163 -12.66 -8.66 20.18
N ILE A 164 -13.97 -8.92 20.13
CA ILE A 164 -14.80 -9.26 21.29
C ILE A 164 -14.28 -10.53 21.96
N SER A 165 -14.03 -11.59 21.19
CA SER A 165 -13.51 -12.86 21.72
C SER A 165 -12.16 -12.66 22.45
N LEU A 166 -11.27 -11.86 21.88
CA LEU A 166 -9.99 -11.54 22.51
C LEU A 166 -10.16 -10.68 23.78
N THR A 167 -11.04 -9.68 23.75
CA THR A 167 -11.36 -8.83 24.89
C THR A 167 -11.94 -9.66 26.04
N VAL A 168 -12.86 -10.57 25.74
CA VAL A 168 -13.43 -11.52 26.72
C VAL A 168 -12.34 -12.40 27.31
N SER A 169 -11.40 -12.91 26.49
CA SER A 169 -10.24 -13.66 26.97
C SER A 169 -9.35 -12.84 27.90
N ALA A 170 -9.24 -11.53 27.67
CA ALA A 170 -8.46 -10.63 28.53
C ALA A 170 -9.18 -10.22 29.81
N VAL A 171 -10.52 -10.25 29.86
CA VAL A 171 -11.32 -9.87 31.03
C VAL A 171 -11.54 -11.05 31.97
N LEU A 172 -11.88 -12.23 31.44
CA LEU A 172 -12.24 -13.40 32.23
C LEU A 172 -11.00 -14.12 32.79
N PRO A 173 -10.83 -14.20 34.13
CA PRO A 173 -9.69 -14.89 34.75
C PRO A 173 -9.59 -16.38 34.40
N SER A 174 -10.72 -17.04 34.14
CA SER A 174 -10.78 -18.47 33.75
C SER A 174 -10.12 -18.73 32.38
N LEU A 175 -10.08 -17.73 31.53
CA LEU A 175 -9.48 -17.80 30.19
C LEU A 175 -8.01 -17.41 30.15
N ARG A 176 -7.40 -17.14 31.31
CA ARG A 176 -5.97 -16.82 31.45
C ARG A 176 -5.31 -17.78 32.44
N PRO A 177 -4.03 -18.11 32.27
CA PRO A 177 -3.28 -18.81 33.30
C PRO A 177 -3.13 -17.93 34.54
N PRO A 178 -2.82 -18.51 35.71
CA PRO A 178 -2.54 -17.72 36.92
C PRO A 178 -1.36 -16.76 36.69
N PRO A 179 -1.43 -15.55 37.25
CA PRO A 179 -0.35 -14.57 37.12
C PRO A 179 0.96 -15.12 37.68
N CYS A 180 2.06 -14.88 36.99
CA CYS A 180 3.38 -15.38 37.36
C CYS A 180 4.37 -14.21 37.53
N PRO A 181 4.41 -13.58 38.71
CA PRO A 181 5.30 -12.44 38.97
C PRO A 181 6.78 -12.78 38.82
N SER A 182 7.21 -13.99 39.17
CA SER A 182 8.61 -14.41 39.12
C SER A 182 9.16 -14.72 37.74
N GLN A 183 8.28 -15.04 36.75
CA GLN A 183 8.62 -15.51 35.39
C GLN A 183 9.60 -16.69 35.30
N VAL A 184 9.90 -17.37 36.41
CA VAL A 184 10.87 -18.47 36.42
C VAL A 184 10.23 -19.82 36.13
N SER A 185 9.06 -20.12 36.72
CA SER A 185 8.33 -21.39 36.54
C SER A 185 6.85 -21.16 36.34
N CYS A 186 6.50 -20.38 35.32
CA CYS A 186 5.13 -20.04 35.03
C CYS A 186 4.37 -21.20 34.38
N LYS A 187 3.11 -21.38 34.79
CA LYS A 187 2.19 -22.25 34.08
C LYS A 187 1.78 -21.56 32.77
N GLU A 188 2.09 -22.20 31.65
CA GLU A 188 1.64 -21.70 30.34
C GLU A 188 0.12 -21.79 30.21
N ALA A 189 -0.44 -21.00 29.26
CA ALA A 189 -1.83 -21.09 28.91
C ALA A 189 -2.18 -22.51 28.44
N SER A 190 -3.33 -23.01 28.92
CA SER A 190 -3.84 -24.32 28.54
C SER A 190 -4.25 -24.35 27.06
N ASN A 191 -4.38 -25.56 26.49
CA ASN A 191 -4.78 -25.70 25.09
C ASN A 191 -6.13 -25.03 24.79
N SER A 192 -7.09 -25.07 25.71
CA SER A 192 -8.39 -24.39 25.55
C SER A 192 -8.25 -22.86 25.50
N GLN A 193 -7.40 -22.29 26.36
CA GLN A 193 -7.10 -20.85 26.36
C GLN A 193 -6.37 -20.42 25.07
N LEU A 194 -5.44 -21.24 24.59
CA LEU A 194 -4.76 -21.02 23.31
C LEU A 194 -5.70 -21.14 22.10
N TRP A 195 -6.67 -22.06 22.14
CA TRP A 195 -7.68 -22.19 21.09
C TRP A 195 -8.51 -20.90 20.95
N ILE A 196 -8.94 -20.30 22.05
CA ILE A 196 -9.68 -19.03 22.03
C ILE A 196 -8.83 -17.92 21.46
N LEU A 197 -7.56 -17.84 21.87
CA LEU A 197 -6.61 -16.88 21.31
C LEU A 197 -6.46 -17.04 19.79
N TYR A 198 -6.14 -18.25 19.33
CA TYR A 198 -5.91 -18.49 17.90
C TYR A 198 -7.17 -18.26 17.07
N MET A 199 -8.33 -18.66 17.55
CA MET A 199 -9.61 -18.38 16.87
C MET A 199 -9.87 -16.88 16.78
N SER A 200 -9.60 -16.12 17.85
CA SER A 200 -9.72 -14.66 17.84
C SER A 200 -8.80 -14.03 16.80
N LEU A 201 -7.53 -14.46 16.74
CA LEU A 201 -6.55 -13.97 15.77
C LEU A 201 -6.93 -14.31 14.32
N ILE A 202 -7.45 -15.52 14.08
CA ILE A 202 -7.93 -15.95 12.76
C ILE A 202 -9.13 -15.12 12.33
N LEU A 203 -10.12 -14.94 13.18
CA LEU A 203 -11.31 -14.12 12.89
C LEU A 203 -10.90 -12.67 12.58
N THR A 204 -10.03 -12.09 13.41
CA THR A 204 -9.52 -10.73 13.20
C THR A 204 -8.77 -10.59 11.86
N SER A 205 -7.94 -11.57 11.51
CA SER A 205 -7.23 -11.58 10.23
C SER A 205 -8.16 -11.70 9.02
N ILE A 206 -9.15 -12.63 9.08
CA ILE A 206 -10.14 -12.80 8.01
C ILE A 206 -10.98 -11.53 7.85
N GLY A 207 -11.45 -10.96 8.96
CA GLY A 207 -12.23 -9.73 8.95
C GLY A 207 -11.46 -8.55 8.35
N SER A 208 -10.22 -8.34 8.78
CA SER A 208 -9.31 -7.33 8.23
C SER A 208 -9.09 -7.52 6.72
N GLY A 209 -9.10 -8.76 6.24
CA GLY A 209 -9.02 -9.10 4.82
C GLY A 209 -10.17 -8.55 3.98
N GLY A 210 -11.38 -8.47 4.54
CA GLY A 210 -12.54 -7.85 3.86
C GLY A 210 -12.54 -6.32 3.92
N ILE A 211 -11.91 -5.72 4.92
CA ILE A 211 -11.90 -4.27 5.15
C ILE A 211 -10.82 -3.59 4.31
N LYS A 212 -9.55 -3.94 4.55
CA LYS A 212 -8.36 -3.25 4.00
C LYS A 212 -8.37 -2.99 2.48
N PRO A 213 -8.67 -3.98 1.62
CA PRO A 213 -8.63 -3.74 0.17
C PRO A 213 -9.84 -2.97 -0.33
N CYS A 214 -10.97 -3.01 0.40
CA CYS A 214 -12.27 -2.56 -0.10
C CYS A 214 -12.61 -1.13 0.33
N VAL A 215 -12.21 -0.66 1.53
CA VAL A 215 -12.69 0.63 2.06
C VAL A 215 -12.16 1.81 1.25
N VAL A 216 -10.87 1.83 0.91
CA VAL A 216 -10.25 2.91 0.12
C VAL A 216 -10.84 2.99 -1.28
N THR A 217 -10.98 1.83 -1.93
CA THR A 217 -11.55 1.74 -3.29
C THR A 217 -13.03 2.06 -3.28
N PHE A 218 -13.79 1.62 -2.26
CA PHE A 218 -15.20 1.97 -2.08
C PHE A 218 -15.39 3.48 -1.82
N ALA A 219 -14.48 4.12 -1.08
CA ALA A 219 -14.49 5.56 -0.90
C ALA A 219 -14.25 6.30 -2.23
N ALA A 220 -13.30 5.83 -3.05
CA ALA A 220 -13.04 6.39 -4.36
C ALA A 220 -14.26 6.26 -5.30
N ASP A 221 -15.00 5.14 -5.23
CA ASP A 221 -16.22 4.91 -6.02
C ASP A 221 -17.36 5.89 -5.71
N GLN A 222 -17.30 6.61 -4.60
CA GLN A 222 -18.31 7.62 -4.25
C GLN A 222 -18.10 8.93 -5.01
N PHE A 223 -16.95 9.14 -5.65
CA PHE A 223 -16.66 10.33 -6.43
C PHE A 223 -16.83 10.06 -7.92
N ASP A 224 -17.56 10.95 -8.59
CA ASP A 224 -17.68 10.93 -10.05
C ASP A 224 -16.43 11.59 -10.67
N MET A 225 -15.46 10.79 -11.06
CA MET A 225 -14.16 11.24 -11.58
C MET A 225 -14.25 11.91 -12.97
N THR A 226 -15.39 11.84 -13.64
CA THR A 226 -15.56 12.38 -15.01
C THR A 226 -15.69 13.91 -15.06
N LYS A 227 -15.87 14.59 -13.92
CA LYS A 227 -16.01 16.04 -13.84
C LYS A 227 -14.72 16.69 -13.33
N SER A 228 -14.13 17.58 -14.13
CA SER A 228 -12.87 18.27 -13.79
C SER A 228 -12.90 19.04 -12.45
N ALA A 229 -14.07 19.59 -12.05
CA ALA A 229 -14.26 20.21 -10.74
C ALA A 229 -14.22 19.21 -9.56
N VAL A 230 -14.42 17.92 -9.81
CA VAL A 230 -14.38 16.85 -8.80
C VAL A 230 -12.95 16.39 -8.58
N GLY A 231 -12.06 16.47 -9.58
CA GLY A 231 -10.66 16.08 -9.45
C GLY A 231 -9.93 16.82 -8.33
N SER A 232 -10.10 18.14 -8.21
CA SER A 232 -9.52 18.95 -7.13
C SER A 232 -10.08 18.60 -5.74
N ARG A 233 -11.38 18.30 -5.62
CA ARG A 233 -12.03 17.89 -4.35
C ARG A 233 -11.67 16.46 -3.94
N SER A 234 -11.53 15.58 -4.90
CA SER A 234 -11.09 14.19 -4.68
C SER A 234 -9.65 14.15 -4.14
N TRP A 235 -8.79 15.01 -4.64
CA TRP A 235 -7.41 15.17 -4.16
C TRP A 235 -7.34 15.58 -2.68
N ASN A 236 -8.15 16.55 -2.25
CA ASN A 236 -8.22 16.95 -0.85
C ASN A 236 -8.74 15.82 0.05
N PHE A 237 -9.61 14.95 -0.45
CA PHE A 237 -10.11 13.80 0.30
C PHE A 237 -9.00 12.82 0.67
N PHE A 238 -8.16 12.40 -0.27
CA PHE A 238 -7.08 11.45 0.03
C PHE A 238 -6.08 12.00 1.04
N ASN A 239 -5.79 13.30 0.99
CA ASN A 239 -4.93 13.94 1.98
C ASN A 239 -5.52 13.86 3.40
N TRP A 240 -6.82 14.17 3.55
CA TRP A 240 -7.52 14.02 4.83
C TRP A 240 -7.60 12.58 5.30
N TYR A 241 -7.81 11.65 4.38
CA TYR A 241 -7.83 10.22 4.66
C TYR A 241 -6.51 9.77 5.33
N TYR A 242 -5.38 10.04 4.70
CA TYR A 242 -4.08 9.63 5.25
C TYR A 242 -3.72 10.34 6.56
N PHE A 243 -4.13 11.57 6.72
CA PHE A 243 -3.97 12.28 8.00
C PHE A 243 -4.73 11.61 9.12
N CYS A 244 -6.00 11.33 8.91
CA CYS A 244 -6.82 10.65 9.90
C CYS A 244 -6.24 9.27 10.26
N MET A 245 -5.72 8.52 9.27
CA MET A 245 -5.05 7.24 9.50
C MET A 245 -3.79 7.40 10.34
N GLY A 246 -2.96 8.39 10.04
CA GLY A 246 -1.77 8.71 10.84
C GLY A 246 -2.10 9.08 12.28
N MET A 247 -3.10 9.93 12.47
CA MET A 247 -3.57 10.32 13.81
C MET A 247 -4.16 9.15 14.59
N ALA A 248 -4.93 8.26 13.93
CA ALA A 248 -5.45 7.05 14.56
C ALA A 248 -4.32 6.13 15.04
N THR A 249 -3.29 5.92 14.21
CA THR A 249 -2.12 5.12 14.56
C THR A 249 -1.33 5.74 15.73
N LEU A 250 -1.07 7.05 15.70
CA LEU A 250 -0.38 7.74 16.79
C LEU A 250 -1.16 7.66 18.10
N THR A 251 -2.48 7.86 18.05
CA THR A 251 -3.35 7.75 19.24
C THR A 251 -3.34 6.31 19.79
N ALA A 252 -3.34 5.30 18.92
CA ALA A 252 -3.25 3.92 19.35
C ALA A 252 -1.92 3.61 20.05
N LEU A 253 -0.79 4.03 19.48
CA LEU A 253 0.55 3.79 20.01
C LEU A 253 0.83 4.55 21.32
N THR A 254 0.11 5.62 21.59
CA THR A 254 0.23 6.40 22.82
C THR A 254 -0.84 5.99 23.84
N VAL A 255 -2.11 6.26 23.53
CA VAL A 255 -3.21 6.13 24.50
C VAL A 255 -3.57 4.66 24.73
N VAL A 256 -3.76 3.86 23.67
CA VAL A 256 -4.18 2.45 23.84
C VAL A 256 -3.09 1.65 24.52
N VAL A 257 -1.83 1.81 24.10
CA VAL A 257 -0.69 1.11 24.71
C VAL A 257 -0.53 1.53 26.17
N TYR A 258 -0.71 2.81 26.51
CA TYR A 258 -0.68 3.27 27.89
C TYR A 258 -1.81 2.63 28.74
N ILE A 259 -3.03 2.54 28.20
CA ILE A 259 -4.15 1.88 28.89
C ILE A 259 -3.85 0.39 29.10
N GLN A 260 -3.26 -0.30 28.10
CA GLN A 260 -2.89 -1.71 28.21
C GLN A 260 -1.90 -1.97 29.33
N ASP A 261 -0.88 -1.13 29.47
CA ASP A 261 0.18 -1.34 30.44
C ASP A 261 -0.18 -0.85 31.85
N ASN A 262 -0.94 0.25 32.01
CA ASN A 262 -1.17 0.90 33.30
C ASN A 262 -2.59 0.72 33.86
N VAL A 263 -3.62 0.59 33.02
CA VAL A 263 -5.02 0.46 33.46
C VAL A 263 -5.46 -1.00 33.41
N GLY A 264 -5.10 -1.71 32.35
CA GLY A 264 -5.37 -3.13 32.20
C GLY A 264 -5.78 -3.53 30.79
N TRP A 265 -5.53 -4.79 30.49
CA TRP A 265 -5.73 -5.37 29.16
C TRP A 265 -7.21 -5.42 28.73
N GLY A 266 -8.14 -5.59 29.68
CA GLY A 266 -9.57 -5.58 29.39
C GLY A 266 -10.02 -4.26 28.75
N TRP A 267 -9.61 -3.13 29.32
CA TRP A 267 -9.90 -1.81 28.77
C TRP A 267 -9.06 -1.51 27.54
N GLY A 268 -7.78 -1.90 27.54
CA GLY A 268 -6.87 -1.68 26.41
C GLY A 268 -7.28 -2.39 25.12
N LEU A 269 -8.01 -3.50 25.21
CA LEU A 269 -8.60 -4.20 24.05
C LEU A 269 -10.08 -3.83 23.86
N GLY A 270 -10.81 -3.52 24.95
CA GLY A 270 -12.23 -3.20 24.89
C GLY A 270 -12.53 -1.84 24.24
N VAL A 271 -11.70 -0.81 24.49
CA VAL A 271 -11.90 0.52 23.88
C VAL A 271 -11.81 0.46 22.35
N PRO A 272 -10.79 -0.16 21.72
CA PRO A 272 -10.76 -0.37 20.28
C PRO A 272 -11.95 -1.19 19.75
N ALA A 273 -12.37 -2.25 20.47
CA ALA A 273 -13.52 -3.05 20.06
C ALA A 273 -14.83 -2.23 20.07
N ILE A 274 -15.08 -1.45 21.13
CA ILE A 274 -16.24 -0.56 21.18
C ILE A 274 -16.21 0.46 20.03
N ALA A 275 -15.05 1.06 19.77
CA ALA A 275 -14.89 2.01 18.67
C ALA A 275 -15.21 1.38 17.32
N MET A 276 -14.74 0.14 17.09
CA MET A 276 -15.02 -0.60 15.86
C MET A 276 -16.50 -0.95 15.74
N ALA A 277 -17.17 -1.43 16.81
CA ALA A 277 -18.60 -1.68 16.81
C ALA A 277 -19.42 -0.44 16.44
N LEU A 278 -19.10 0.72 17.03
CA LEU A 278 -19.74 2.00 16.70
C LEU A 278 -19.51 2.39 15.23
N SER A 279 -18.33 2.13 14.69
CA SER A 279 -18.01 2.43 13.30
C SER A 279 -18.81 1.54 12.32
N ILE A 280 -19.01 0.28 12.64
CA ILE A 280 -19.85 -0.64 11.84
C ILE A 280 -21.28 -0.11 11.79
N VAL A 281 -21.83 0.29 12.92
CA VAL A 281 -23.18 0.89 13.00
C VAL A 281 -23.24 2.16 12.14
N ALA A 282 -22.26 3.06 12.25
CA ALA A 282 -22.18 4.25 11.44
C ALA A 282 -22.11 3.93 9.93
N PHE A 283 -21.28 2.97 9.54
CA PHE A 283 -21.14 2.53 8.14
C PHE A 283 -22.46 1.98 7.58
N ILE A 284 -23.21 1.19 8.36
CA ILE A 284 -24.52 0.66 7.97
C ILE A 284 -25.55 1.80 7.83
N PHE A 285 -25.57 2.78 8.73
CA PHE A 285 -26.46 3.95 8.62
C PHE A 285 -26.21 4.76 7.35
N GLY A 286 -24.96 4.86 6.89
CA GLY A 286 -24.60 5.48 5.62
C GLY A 286 -25.09 4.74 4.37
N SER A 287 -25.62 3.52 4.50
CA SER A 287 -25.97 2.62 3.38
C SER A 287 -26.90 3.22 2.34
N SER A 288 -27.82 4.09 2.75
CA SER A 288 -28.77 4.77 1.86
C SER A 288 -28.15 5.86 0.99
N LEU A 289 -26.96 6.34 1.36
CA LEU A 289 -26.23 7.41 0.67
C LEU A 289 -25.21 6.84 -0.33
N TYR A 290 -24.82 5.58 -0.21
CA TYR A 290 -23.71 5.00 -0.99
C TYR A 290 -24.11 4.68 -2.43
N ASN A 291 -23.18 4.98 -3.34
CA ASN A 291 -23.20 4.43 -4.68
C ASN A 291 -22.55 3.03 -4.66
N LYS A 292 -23.36 1.99 -4.89
CA LYS A 292 -22.93 0.59 -4.83
C LYS A 292 -22.71 0.09 -6.26
N LEU A 293 -21.45 0.01 -6.67
CA LEU A 293 -21.08 -0.52 -7.98
C LEU A 293 -21.15 -2.06 -7.98
N LYS A 294 -21.53 -2.61 -9.13
CA LYS A 294 -21.50 -4.05 -9.35
C LYS A 294 -20.05 -4.49 -9.63
N PRO A 295 -19.68 -5.72 -9.24
CA PRO A 295 -18.36 -6.26 -9.56
C PRO A 295 -18.15 -6.39 -11.07
N GLU A 296 -16.99 -5.93 -11.57
CA GLU A 296 -16.63 -5.93 -13.00
C GLU A 296 -15.67 -7.08 -13.38
N GLY A 297 -15.27 -7.90 -12.41
CA GLY A 297 -14.31 -8.99 -12.56
C GLY A 297 -12.92 -8.65 -12.03
N SER A 298 -12.16 -9.68 -11.70
CA SER A 298 -10.84 -9.53 -11.08
C SER A 298 -9.71 -9.56 -12.12
N PRO A 299 -8.71 -8.65 -12.04
CA PRO A 299 -7.50 -8.72 -12.84
C PRO A 299 -6.75 -10.04 -12.69
N LEU A 300 -6.77 -10.66 -11.51
CA LEU A 300 -6.13 -11.96 -11.25
C LEU A 300 -6.74 -13.08 -12.09
N VAL A 301 -8.06 -13.03 -12.35
CA VAL A 301 -8.72 -14.00 -13.23
C VAL A 301 -8.21 -13.88 -14.67
N ARG A 302 -7.95 -12.65 -15.15
CA ARG A 302 -7.35 -12.44 -16.50
C ARG A 302 -5.97 -13.08 -16.61
N LEU A 303 -5.11 -12.92 -15.60
CA LEU A 303 -3.80 -13.58 -15.57
C LEU A 303 -3.94 -15.10 -15.60
N ALA A 304 -4.86 -15.66 -14.79
CA ALA A 304 -5.14 -17.09 -14.79
C ALA A 304 -5.64 -17.59 -16.17
N GLN A 305 -6.48 -16.81 -16.85
CA GLN A 305 -6.95 -17.13 -18.20
C GLN A 305 -5.79 -17.28 -19.19
N VAL A 306 -4.83 -16.36 -19.20
CA VAL A 306 -3.65 -16.42 -20.07
C VAL A 306 -2.82 -17.67 -19.78
N VAL A 307 -2.55 -17.98 -18.50
CA VAL A 307 -1.78 -19.16 -18.11
C VAL A 307 -2.47 -20.45 -18.55
N VAL A 308 -3.78 -20.55 -18.33
CA VAL A 308 -4.57 -21.73 -18.73
C VAL A 308 -4.62 -21.86 -20.25
N ALA A 309 -4.81 -20.76 -21.00
CA ALA A 309 -4.80 -20.78 -22.46
C ALA A 309 -3.44 -21.25 -23.01
N ALA A 310 -2.32 -20.73 -22.47
CA ALA A 310 -0.97 -21.16 -22.85
C ALA A 310 -0.72 -22.63 -22.52
N ALA A 311 -1.17 -23.10 -21.34
CA ALA A 311 -1.03 -24.50 -20.95
C ALA A 311 -1.83 -25.46 -21.83
N ARG A 312 -3.03 -25.07 -22.28
CA ARG A 312 -3.86 -25.85 -23.22
C ARG A 312 -3.17 -25.99 -24.57
N LYS A 313 -2.53 -24.92 -25.06
CA LYS A 313 -1.84 -24.85 -26.36
C LYS A 313 -0.33 -25.20 -26.26
N ARG A 314 0.10 -25.88 -25.21
CA ARG A 314 1.52 -26.23 -24.97
C ARG A 314 2.19 -27.01 -26.11
N LYS A 315 1.41 -27.75 -26.90
CA LYS A 315 1.88 -28.57 -28.03
C LYS A 315 1.94 -27.81 -29.33
N GLU A 316 1.29 -26.63 -29.43
CA GLU A 316 1.27 -25.84 -30.65
C GLU A 316 2.65 -25.23 -30.93
N VAL A 317 2.96 -25.10 -32.21
CA VAL A 317 4.21 -24.50 -32.67
C VAL A 317 4.00 -22.99 -32.79
N GLN A 318 4.91 -22.21 -32.22
CA GLN A 318 4.85 -20.75 -32.30
C GLN A 318 5.08 -20.28 -33.76
N PRO A 319 4.29 -19.32 -34.27
CA PRO A 319 4.59 -18.67 -35.52
C PRO A 319 5.90 -17.89 -35.45
N LEU A 320 6.63 -17.84 -36.56
CA LEU A 320 7.88 -17.08 -36.66
C LEU A 320 7.65 -15.56 -36.64
N ASP A 321 6.49 -15.15 -37.18
CA ASP A 321 6.09 -13.73 -37.21
C ASP A 321 5.15 -13.43 -36.04
N PRO A 322 5.54 -12.51 -35.10
CA PRO A 322 4.65 -12.04 -34.02
C PRO A 322 3.34 -11.40 -34.53
N GLY A 323 3.30 -10.92 -35.77
CA GLY A 323 2.09 -10.35 -36.38
C GLY A 323 0.96 -11.37 -36.59
N MET A 324 1.27 -12.67 -36.60
CA MET A 324 0.27 -13.75 -36.70
C MET A 324 -0.42 -14.08 -35.37
N LEU A 325 0.02 -13.51 -34.26
CA LEU A 325 -0.59 -13.71 -32.95
C LEU A 325 -1.91 -12.94 -32.83
N TYR A 326 -2.87 -13.53 -32.12
CA TYR A 326 -4.22 -12.97 -31.97
C TYR A 326 -4.20 -11.59 -31.31
N GLN A 327 -4.78 -10.61 -32.03
CA GLN A 327 -4.96 -9.24 -31.55
C GLN A 327 -6.41 -8.83 -31.75
N ASN A 328 -6.99 -8.20 -30.74
CA ASN A 328 -8.34 -7.64 -30.81
C ASN A 328 -8.38 -6.29 -30.10
N LYS A 329 -8.40 -5.20 -30.89
CA LYS A 329 -8.39 -3.82 -30.37
C LYS A 329 -9.65 -3.48 -29.58
N GLU A 330 -10.82 -3.97 -30.00
CA GLU A 330 -12.11 -3.69 -29.35
C GLU A 330 -12.16 -4.38 -27.97
N LEU A 331 -11.70 -5.62 -27.89
CA LEU A 331 -11.64 -6.39 -26.64
C LEU A 331 -10.65 -5.79 -25.63
N ASP A 332 -9.56 -5.19 -26.11
CA ASP A 332 -8.51 -4.59 -25.30
C ASP A 332 -8.72 -3.08 -25.04
N ALA A 333 -9.71 -2.44 -25.68
CA ALA A 333 -9.96 -1.00 -25.55
C ALA A 333 -10.13 -0.54 -24.10
N ALA A 334 -10.82 -1.34 -23.29
CA ALA A 334 -11.04 -1.05 -21.88
C ALA A 334 -9.77 -1.18 -21.00
N ILE A 335 -8.74 -1.89 -21.47
CA ILE A 335 -7.52 -2.20 -20.71
C ILE A 335 -6.25 -1.55 -21.29
N SER A 336 -6.34 -0.84 -22.40
CA SER A 336 -5.22 -0.17 -23.07
C SER A 336 -5.41 1.34 -23.21
N VAL A 337 -5.99 1.98 -22.19
CA VAL A 337 -6.40 3.41 -22.24
C VAL A 337 -5.21 4.36 -22.45
N ASN A 338 -4.05 4.09 -21.85
CA ASN A 338 -2.86 4.95 -21.94
C ASN A 338 -1.74 4.35 -22.81
N GLY A 339 -2.07 3.44 -23.71
CA GLY A 339 -1.15 2.83 -24.63
C GLY A 339 -1.17 1.30 -24.60
N ARG A 340 -0.75 0.70 -25.71
CA ARG A 340 -0.65 -0.76 -25.82
C ARG A 340 0.71 -1.22 -25.36
N LEU A 341 0.73 -2.39 -24.72
CA LEU A 341 1.97 -3.10 -24.47
C LEU A 341 2.47 -3.73 -25.77
N LEU A 342 3.72 -3.43 -26.14
CA LEU A 342 4.37 -4.01 -27.29
C LEU A 342 4.78 -5.45 -27.02
N HIS A 343 4.70 -6.32 -28.05
CA HIS A 343 5.17 -7.69 -27.97
C HIS A 343 6.66 -7.72 -27.60
N SER A 344 7.02 -8.60 -26.68
CA SER A 344 8.41 -8.84 -26.25
C SER A 344 8.80 -10.30 -26.47
N ASP A 345 10.07 -10.52 -26.85
CA ASP A 345 10.61 -11.86 -27.07
C ASP A 345 10.88 -12.68 -25.80
N GLN A 346 10.70 -12.07 -24.62
CA GLN A 346 10.85 -12.77 -23.35
C GLN A 346 9.65 -13.69 -23.08
N PHE A 347 9.89 -14.80 -22.37
CA PHE A 347 8.84 -15.74 -21.96
C PHE A 347 7.92 -16.21 -23.11
N LYS A 348 8.50 -16.56 -24.26
CA LYS A 348 7.78 -17.01 -25.48
C LYS A 348 6.76 -18.13 -25.22
N TRP A 349 6.89 -18.88 -24.15
CA TRP A 349 5.93 -19.92 -23.79
C TRP A 349 4.50 -19.36 -23.62
N PHE A 350 4.36 -18.15 -23.09
CA PHE A 350 3.05 -17.52 -22.90
C PHE A 350 2.41 -17.08 -24.23
N ASP A 351 3.22 -16.81 -25.27
CA ASP A 351 2.71 -16.40 -26.60
C ASP A 351 1.85 -17.48 -27.25
N LYS A 352 2.00 -18.73 -26.81
CA LYS A 352 1.13 -19.84 -27.22
C LYS A 352 -0.35 -19.59 -26.92
N ALA A 353 -0.68 -18.76 -25.91
CA ALA A 353 -2.05 -18.38 -25.62
C ALA A 353 -2.71 -17.58 -26.75
N ALA A 354 -1.93 -16.88 -27.61
CA ALA A 354 -2.43 -16.09 -28.71
C ALA A 354 -2.46 -16.84 -30.05
N ILE A 355 -2.09 -18.12 -30.10
CA ILE A 355 -2.18 -18.93 -31.33
C ILE A 355 -3.65 -19.22 -31.60
N VAL A 356 -4.14 -18.86 -32.81
CA VAL A 356 -5.50 -19.18 -33.23
C VAL A 356 -5.52 -20.64 -33.73
N THR A 357 -6.43 -21.44 -33.19
CA THR A 357 -6.67 -22.83 -33.63
C THR A 357 -8.03 -22.96 -34.30
N ASN A 358 -8.21 -23.99 -35.12
CA ASN A 358 -9.47 -24.23 -35.87
C ASN A 358 -10.72 -24.31 -34.95
N GLU A 359 -10.52 -24.60 -33.67
CA GLU A 359 -11.60 -24.62 -32.69
C GLU A 359 -11.95 -23.19 -32.21
N ASP A 360 -10.98 -22.28 -32.19
CA ASP A 360 -11.18 -20.88 -31.81
C ASP A 360 -11.88 -20.07 -32.88
N GLU A 361 -11.73 -20.45 -34.18
CA GLU A 361 -12.41 -19.80 -35.33
C GLU A 361 -13.92 -20.01 -35.31
N LYS A 362 -14.41 -21.10 -34.73
CA LYS A 362 -15.85 -21.40 -34.64
C LYS A 362 -16.60 -20.44 -33.68
N ASP A 363 -15.91 -19.83 -32.73
CA ASP A 363 -16.47 -18.93 -31.71
C ASP A 363 -16.26 -17.44 -32.03
N SER A 364 -16.24 -17.06 -33.30
CA SER A 364 -15.85 -15.74 -33.80
C SER A 364 -16.62 -14.53 -33.23
N LYS A 365 -17.82 -14.72 -32.64
CA LYS A 365 -18.62 -13.61 -32.07
C LYS A 365 -18.26 -13.25 -30.62
N SER A 366 -17.76 -14.20 -29.82
CA SER A 366 -17.31 -13.94 -28.45
C SER A 366 -16.19 -14.92 -28.07
N PRO A 367 -14.91 -14.56 -28.20
CA PRO A 367 -13.80 -15.46 -27.96
C PRO A 367 -13.78 -15.96 -26.51
N ASN A 368 -13.60 -17.27 -26.33
CA ASN A 368 -13.47 -17.86 -25.01
C ASN A 368 -12.09 -17.53 -24.42
N LEU A 369 -12.06 -16.60 -23.49
CA LEU A 369 -10.83 -16.08 -22.88
C LEU A 369 -10.02 -17.15 -22.09
N TRP A 370 -10.61 -18.31 -21.77
CA TRP A 370 -9.90 -19.44 -21.18
C TRP A 370 -9.17 -20.30 -22.22
N ARG A 371 -9.33 -20.02 -23.52
CA ARG A 371 -8.71 -20.73 -24.63
C ARG A 371 -7.80 -19.86 -25.47
N ILE A 372 -8.16 -18.58 -25.66
CA ILE A 372 -7.38 -17.63 -26.45
C ILE A 372 -7.22 -16.31 -25.70
N ALA A 373 -6.02 -15.74 -25.77
CA ALA A 373 -5.71 -14.44 -25.19
C ALA A 373 -5.08 -13.52 -26.23
N THR A 374 -5.31 -12.23 -26.11
CA THR A 374 -4.68 -11.23 -26.97
C THR A 374 -3.21 -11.02 -26.56
N VAL A 375 -2.38 -10.53 -27.48
CA VAL A 375 -0.99 -10.17 -27.22
C VAL A 375 -0.88 -9.18 -26.04
N HIS A 376 -1.77 -8.19 -25.95
CA HIS A 376 -1.79 -7.23 -24.85
C HIS A 376 -1.93 -7.92 -23.48
N ARG A 377 -2.86 -8.87 -23.33
CA ARG A 377 -3.08 -9.63 -22.09
C ARG A 377 -1.90 -10.54 -21.74
N ILE A 378 -1.24 -11.07 -22.76
CA ILE A 378 -0.01 -11.87 -22.55
C ILE A 378 1.11 -10.98 -22.03
N GLU A 379 1.29 -9.79 -22.61
CA GLU A 379 2.31 -8.85 -22.13
C GLU A 379 1.98 -8.30 -20.72
N GLU A 380 0.68 -8.15 -20.37
CA GLU A 380 0.30 -7.88 -18.96
C GLU A 380 0.85 -8.95 -18.01
N LEU A 381 0.70 -10.24 -18.35
CA LEU A 381 1.25 -11.34 -17.55
C LEU A 381 2.78 -11.32 -17.54
N LYS A 382 3.41 -11.09 -18.71
CA LYS A 382 4.88 -11.02 -18.80
C LYS A 382 5.46 -9.88 -17.94
N CYS A 383 4.79 -8.73 -17.85
CA CYS A 383 5.18 -7.65 -16.96
C CYS A 383 5.21 -8.11 -15.49
N ILE A 384 4.16 -8.81 -15.06
CA ILE A 384 4.11 -9.37 -13.69
C ILE A 384 5.24 -10.37 -13.46
N VAL A 385 5.48 -11.29 -14.41
CA VAL A 385 6.54 -12.32 -14.28
C VAL A 385 7.94 -11.69 -14.23
N ARG A 386 8.18 -10.61 -14.99
CA ARG A 386 9.46 -9.87 -14.94
C ARG A 386 9.74 -9.27 -13.57
N MET A 387 8.72 -8.86 -12.82
CA MET A 387 8.88 -8.28 -11.48
C MET A 387 9.23 -9.33 -10.41
N LEU A 388 8.90 -10.62 -10.60
CA LEU A 388 9.03 -11.65 -9.58
C LEU A 388 10.44 -11.80 -8.98
N PRO A 389 11.57 -11.69 -9.73
CA PRO A 389 12.90 -11.75 -9.14
C PRO A 389 13.17 -10.64 -8.12
N ILE A 390 12.79 -9.39 -8.44
CA ILE A 390 12.93 -8.24 -7.54
C ILE A 390 11.96 -8.35 -6.37
N TRP A 391 10.72 -8.77 -6.62
CA TRP A 391 9.72 -9.05 -5.61
C TRP A 391 10.17 -10.12 -4.62
N SER A 392 10.88 -11.16 -5.07
CA SER A 392 11.39 -12.20 -4.18
C SER A 392 12.51 -11.70 -3.24
N ALA A 393 13.27 -10.66 -3.64
CA ALA A 393 14.21 -9.99 -2.74
C ALA A 393 13.48 -9.28 -1.59
N GLY A 394 12.29 -8.74 -1.83
CA GLY A 394 11.42 -8.19 -0.79
C GLY A 394 10.96 -9.25 0.22
N ILE A 395 10.64 -10.47 -0.22
CA ILE A 395 10.31 -11.59 0.69
C ILE A 395 11.46 -11.85 1.67
N LEU A 396 12.70 -11.93 1.18
CA LEU A 396 13.86 -12.16 2.03
C LEU A 396 14.11 -11.03 3.01
N LEU A 397 13.81 -9.79 2.61
CA LEU A 397 13.90 -8.64 3.48
C LEU A 397 12.88 -8.71 4.62
N VAL A 398 11.60 -8.94 4.31
CA VAL A 398 10.54 -9.11 5.32
C VAL A 398 10.88 -10.30 6.22
N THR A 399 11.43 -11.39 5.68
CA THR A 399 11.93 -12.53 6.45
C THR A 399 12.91 -12.09 7.53
N ALA A 400 13.88 -11.27 7.15
CA ALA A 400 14.92 -10.77 8.06
C ALA A 400 14.36 -9.83 9.15
N SER A 401 13.38 -9.00 8.80
CA SER A 401 12.81 -7.99 9.72
C SER A 401 11.61 -8.48 10.54
N SER A 402 11.01 -9.62 10.20
CA SER A 402 9.71 -10.09 10.72
C SER A 402 9.61 -10.17 12.25
N HIS A 403 10.69 -10.52 12.96
CA HIS A 403 10.73 -10.69 14.41
C HIS A 403 11.42 -9.54 15.15
N LEU A 404 12.03 -8.59 14.43
CA LEU A 404 12.78 -7.48 15.06
C LEU A 404 11.90 -6.69 16.01
N HIS A 405 10.68 -6.35 15.61
CA HIS A 405 9.74 -5.61 16.45
C HIS A 405 9.49 -6.30 17.80
N SER A 406 9.24 -7.61 17.79
CA SER A 406 8.99 -8.38 19.01
C SER A 406 10.20 -8.40 19.96
N PHE A 407 11.40 -8.61 19.42
CA PHE A 407 12.62 -8.67 20.22
C PHE A 407 13.03 -7.30 20.76
N VAL A 408 12.89 -6.24 19.99
CA VAL A 408 13.20 -4.86 20.43
C VAL A 408 12.28 -4.41 21.57
N ILE A 409 10.99 -4.79 21.56
CA ILE A 409 10.08 -4.50 22.68
C ILE A 409 10.55 -5.22 23.96
N GLN A 410 11.02 -6.47 23.85
CA GLN A 410 11.54 -7.19 25.01
C GLN A 410 12.87 -6.63 25.49
N GLN A 411 13.74 -6.13 24.60
CA GLN A 411 14.94 -5.37 24.98
C GLN A 411 14.56 -4.11 25.76
N ALA A 412 13.64 -3.27 25.18
CA ALA A 412 13.17 -2.04 25.82
C ALA A 412 12.60 -2.29 27.21
N ARG A 413 11.94 -3.43 27.40
CA ARG A 413 11.35 -3.82 28.67
C ARG A 413 12.38 -4.11 29.75
N SER A 414 13.54 -4.66 29.39
CA SER A 414 14.64 -4.95 30.32
C SER A 414 15.52 -3.74 30.62
N MET A 415 15.29 -2.59 29.99
CA MET A 415 16.10 -1.37 30.11
C MET A 415 15.37 -0.31 30.95
N ASP A 416 16.11 0.70 31.41
CA ASP A 416 15.54 1.84 32.14
C ASP A 416 14.76 2.75 31.16
N ARG A 417 13.45 2.87 31.42
CA ARG A 417 12.48 3.60 30.59
C ARG A 417 11.98 4.89 31.22
N HIS A 418 12.56 5.32 32.34
CA HIS A 418 12.15 6.53 33.00
C HIS A 418 12.50 7.76 32.17
N LEU A 419 11.49 8.56 31.83
CA LEU A 419 11.65 9.90 31.27
C LEU A 419 11.68 10.95 32.39
N SER A 420 10.96 10.69 33.49
CA SER A 420 10.87 11.50 34.67
C SER A 420 10.72 10.57 35.88
N HIS A 421 10.90 11.08 37.11
CA HIS A 421 10.73 10.31 38.35
C HIS A 421 9.35 9.62 38.48
N SER A 422 8.32 10.13 37.82
CA SER A 422 6.95 9.62 37.90
C SER A 422 6.42 9.02 36.60
N PHE A 423 7.19 9.04 35.51
CA PHE A 423 6.68 8.60 34.19
C PHE A 423 7.67 7.65 33.50
N GLU A 424 7.20 6.43 33.25
CA GLU A 424 7.87 5.42 32.43
C GLU A 424 7.22 5.31 31.08
N ILE A 425 8.03 5.30 30.01
CA ILE A 425 7.53 5.13 28.64
C ILE A 425 7.18 3.65 28.43
N PRO A 426 5.95 3.32 27.94
CA PRO A 426 5.62 1.95 27.56
C PRO A 426 6.58 1.40 26.49
N PRO A 427 7.08 0.16 26.62
CA PRO A 427 8.08 -0.39 25.69
C PRO A 427 7.64 -0.37 24.21
N ALA A 428 6.37 -0.66 23.95
CA ALA A 428 5.82 -0.69 22.60
C ALA A 428 5.68 0.71 21.97
N SER A 429 5.57 1.77 22.78
CA SER A 429 5.47 3.16 22.29
C SER A 429 6.76 3.65 21.61
N PHE A 430 7.91 3.00 21.85
CA PHE A 430 9.17 3.37 21.18
C PHE A 430 9.13 3.22 19.65
N SER A 431 8.23 2.41 19.12
CA SER A 431 8.00 2.31 17.67
C SER A 431 7.55 3.64 17.01
N ILE A 432 7.05 4.60 17.81
CA ILE A 432 6.74 5.96 17.35
C ILE A 432 7.96 6.62 16.72
N PHE A 433 9.16 6.40 17.25
CA PHE A 433 10.39 7.02 16.72
C PHE A 433 10.70 6.55 15.29
N SER A 434 10.44 5.28 14.96
CA SER A 434 10.60 4.79 13.58
C SER A 434 9.58 5.44 12.65
N ILE A 435 8.32 5.54 13.07
CA ILE A 435 7.25 6.16 12.27
C ILE A 435 7.53 7.65 12.06
N LEU A 436 7.89 8.38 13.12
CA LEU A 436 8.25 9.81 13.00
C LEU A 436 9.46 10.02 12.09
N THR A 437 10.48 9.18 12.22
CA THR A 437 11.67 9.24 11.34
C THR A 437 11.30 8.96 9.89
N MET A 438 10.43 7.98 9.64
CA MET A 438 9.92 7.71 8.30
C MET A 438 9.17 8.94 7.75
N LEU A 439 8.25 9.52 8.49
CA LEU A 439 7.47 10.69 8.05
C LEU A 439 8.35 11.90 7.76
N ILE A 440 9.26 12.24 8.68
CA ILE A 440 10.22 13.33 8.50
C ILE A 440 11.17 13.02 7.33
N GLY A 441 11.65 11.79 7.26
CA GLY A 441 12.53 11.31 6.20
C GLY A 441 11.92 11.40 4.81
N LEU A 442 10.62 11.13 4.67
CA LEU A 442 9.89 11.29 3.40
C LEU A 442 9.92 12.75 2.93
N VAL A 443 9.68 13.70 3.84
CA VAL A 443 9.73 15.14 3.50
C VAL A 443 11.14 15.56 3.10
N LEU A 444 12.15 15.13 3.87
CA LEU A 444 13.55 15.45 3.58
C LEU A 444 13.98 14.81 2.24
N TYR A 445 13.53 13.60 1.96
CA TYR A 445 13.80 12.93 0.68
C TYR A 445 13.26 13.77 -0.49
N GLU A 446 12.00 14.19 -0.46
CA GLU A 446 11.39 14.95 -1.55
C GLU A 446 11.94 16.37 -1.70
N ARG A 447 12.11 17.06 -0.56
CA ARG A 447 12.46 18.48 -0.58
C ARG A 447 13.95 18.76 -0.70
N LEU A 448 14.79 17.88 -0.18
CA LEU A 448 16.24 18.04 -0.18
C LEU A 448 16.93 17.05 -1.11
N PHE A 449 16.66 15.74 -0.94
CA PHE A 449 17.39 14.70 -1.65
C PHE A 449 17.06 14.69 -3.16
N VAL A 450 15.78 14.69 -3.55
CA VAL A 450 15.37 14.65 -4.96
C VAL A 450 15.90 15.85 -5.76
N PRO A 451 15.74 17.13 -5.32
CA PRO A 451 16.29 18.26 -6.04
C PRO A 451 17.83 18.24 -6.14
N PHE A 452 18.50 17.76 -5.09
CA PHE A 452 19.94 17.59 -5.08
C PHE A 452 20.39 16.49 -6.06
N ALA A 453 19.80 15.29 -5.96
CA ALA A 453 20.11 14.16 -6.82
C ALA A 453 19.85 14.46 -8.30
N ARG A 454 18.76 15.16 -8.62
CA ARG A 454 18.40 15.59 -9.98
C ARG A 454 19.52 16.39 -10.66
N ARG A 455 20.25 17.20 -9.91
CA ARG A 455 21.36 18.00 -10.46
C ARG A 455 22.51 17.14 -11.01
N PHE A 456 22.70 15.94 -10.45
CA PHE A 456 23.77 15.03 -10.84
C PHE A 456 23.32 13.93 -11.80
N THR A 457 22.09 13.43 -11.62
CA THR A 457 21.58 12.29 -12.40
C THR A 457 20.83 12.71 -13.66
N GLY A 458 20.35 13.96 -13.73
CA GLY A 458 19.47 14.42 -14.80
C GLY A 458 18.06 13.79 -14.79
N ASN A 459 17.78 12.87 -13.85
CA ASN A 459 16.50 12.19 -13.75
C ASN A 459 15.48 13.06 -12.97
N PRO A 460 14.25 13.27 -13.47
CA PRO A 460 13.21 14.03 -12.76
C PRO A 460 12.91 13.52 -11.35
N SER A 461 12.95 12.20 -11.12
CA SER A 461 12.75 11.56 -9.82
C SER A 461 14.01 11.53 -8.92
N GLY A 462 15.11 12.14 -9.35
CA GLY A 462 16.40 12.13 -8.67
C GLY A 462 17.17 10.82 -8.89
N ILE A 463 16.68 9.69 -8.40
CA ILE A 463 17.23 8.34 -8.60
C ILE A 463 16.12 7.41 -9.09
N THR A 464 16.50 6.30 -9.74
CA THR A 464 15.52 5.30 -10.18
C THR A 464 14.92 4.54 -8.99
N CYS A 465 13.71 3.99 -9.13
CA CYS A 465 13.08 3.17 -8.09
C CYS A 465 13.99 2.03 -7.62
N LEU A 466 14.68 1.37 -8.55
CA LEU A 466 15.63 0.30 -8.24
C LEU A 466 16.84 0.82 -7.44
N GLN A 467 17.41 1.95 -7.79
CA GLN A 467 18.50 2.57 -7.01
C GLN A 467 18.03 2.95 -5.61
N ARG A 468 16.82 3.51 -5.51
CA ARG A 468 16.18 3.86 -4.25
C ARG A 468 16.05 2.65 -3.33
N MET A 469 15.50 1.55 -3.84
CA MET A 469 15.39 0.29 -3.10
C MET A 469 16.76 -0.23 -2.64
N GLY A 470 17.79 -0.21 -3.52
CA GLY A 470 19.15 -0.65 -3.19
C GLY A 470 19.75 0.13 -2.02
N VAL A 471 19.57 1.46 -1.99
CA VAL A 471 19.98 2.32 -0.88
C VAL A 471 19.24 1.91 0.40
N GLY A 472 17.92 1.64 0.32
CA GLY A 472 17.12 1.17 1.44
C GLY A 472 17.62 -0.17 2.02
N PHE A 473 17.92 -1.16 1.17
CA PHE A 473 18.53 -2.43 1.59
C PHE A 473 19.86 -2.22 2.34
N PHE A 474 20.71 -1.35 1.82
CA PHE A 474 22.00 -1.04 2.44
C PHE A 474 21.84 -0.39 3.83
N ILE A 475 20.95 0.60 3.96
CA ILE A 475 20.67 1.25 5.25
C ILE A 475 20.09 0.26 6.25
N ASN A 476 19.24 -0.68 5.81
CA ASN A 476 18.65 -1.70 6.67
C ASN A 476 19.71 -2.68 7.21
N ILE A 477 20.75 -3.01 6.43
CA ILE A 477 21.91 -3.77 6.90
C ILE A 477 22.62 -3.00 8.03
N ILE A 478 22.86 -1.70 7.86
CA ILE A 478 23.46 -0.87 8.90
C ILE A 478 22.58 -0.85 10.17
N ALA A 479 21.25 -0.73 10.00
CA ALA A 479 20.30 -0.75 11.12
C ALA A 479 20.40 -2.04 11.94
N THR A 480 20.52 -3.20 11.29
CA THR A 480 20.65 -4.49 11.98
C THR A 480 22.02 -4.68 12.63
N ILE A 481 23.10 -4.17 12.04
CA ILE A 481 24.42 -4.12 12.66
C ILE A 481 24.36 -3.27 13.95
N VAL A 482 23.75 -2.09 13.90
CA VAL A 482 23.58 -1.23 15.09
C VAL A 482 22.73 -1.94 16.13
N SER A 483 21.68 -2.67 15.75
CA SER A 483 20.87 -3.46 16.68
C SER A 483 21.71 -4.55 17.39
N ALA A 484 22.60 -5.23 16.66
CA ALA A 484 23.53 -6.20 17.24
C ALA A 484 24.49 -5.54 18.25
N LEU A 485 25.06 -4.39 17.91
CA LEU A 485 26.01 -3.67 18.77
C LEU A 485 25.32 -3.15 20.04
N VAL A 486 24.11 -2.62 19.93
CA VAL A 486 23.31 -2.17 21.07
C VAL A 486 23.00 -3.35 22.01
N GLU A 487 22.66 -4.52 21.46
CA GLU A 487 22.42 -5.71 22.28
C GLU A 487 23.69 -6.19 22.99
N VAL A 488 24.84 -6.19 22.33
CA VAL A 488 26.14 -6.49 22.97
C VAL A 488 26.37 -5.54 24.14
N LYS A 489 26.14 -4.21 23.96
CA LYS A 489 26.29 -3.21 25.02
C LYS A 489 25.32 -3.46 26.17
N ARG A 490 24.05 -3.75 25.88
CA ARG A 490 23.03 -4.05 26.91
C ARG A 490 23.46 -5.25 27.76
N LYS A 491 23.94 -6.34 27.13
CA LYS A 491 24.42 -7.54 27.81
C LYS A 491 25.66 -7.29 28.65
N GLN A 492 26.60 -6.48 28.16
CA GLN A 492 27.79 -6.10 28.94
C GLN A 492 27.43 -5.39 30.24
N VAL A 493 26.47 -4.42 30.18
CA VAL A 493 25.98 -3.73 31.36
C VAL A 493 25.26 -4.70 32.31
N ALA A 494 24.43 -5.61 31.78
CA ALA A 494 23.78 -6.65 32.59
C ALA A 494 24.79 -7.55 33.32
N ALA A 495 25.88 -7.95 32.63
CA ALA A 495 26.94 -8.75 33.21
C ALA A 495 27.71 -8.01 34.31
N LEU A 496 28.05 -6.73 34.11
CA LEU A 496 28.74 -5.89 35.07
C LEU A 496 27.96 -5.75 36.39
N HIS A 497 26.63 -5.76 36.32
CA HIS A 497 25.76 -5.63 37.51
C HIS A 497 25.24 -6.99 38.02
N ASN A 498 25.76 -8.13 37.55
CA ASN A 498 25.31 -9.48 37.90
C ASN A 498 23.80 -9.75 37.67
N LEU A 499 23.20 -9.12 36.64
CA LEU A 499 21.77 -9.20 36.35
C LEU A 499 21.46 -10.26 35.24
N LEU A 500 22.43 -11.07 34.82
CA LEU A 500 22.22 -12.08 33.78
C LEU A 500 21.19 -13.14 34.19
N ASP A 501 21.10 -13.46 35.49
CA ASP A 501 20.21 -14.48 36.02
C ASP A 501 18.88 -13.93 36.52
N ALA A 502 18.68 -12.62 36.44
CA ALA A 502 17.47 -11.93 36.90
C ALA A 502 16.64 -11.47 35.68
N PRO A 503 15.68 -12.27 35.16
CA PRO A 503 14.95 -11.96 33.94
C PRO A 503 14.07 -10.71 34.04
N GLN A 504 13.73 -10.27 35.25
CA GLN A 504 12.88 -9.11 35.49
C GLN A 504 13.64 -7.87 35.97
N ALA A 505 14.94 -8.00 36.25
CA ALA A 505 15.71 -6.86 36.69
C ALA A 505 15.83 -5.82 35.57
N ILE A 506 15.60 -4.56 35.95
CA ILE A 506 15.86 -3.43 35.07
C ILE A 506 17.37 -3.22 35.02
N ILE A 507 17.94 -3.35 33.82
CA ILE A 507 19.36 -3.11 33.59
C ILE A 507 19.57 -1.60 33.60
N PRO A 508 20.61 -1.09 34.33
CA PRO A 508 20.88 0.35 34.45
C PRO A 508 21.51 0.91 33.14
N ILE A 509 20.79 0.77 32.06
CA ILE A 509 21.08 1.33 30.73
C ILE A 509 19.82 1.98 30.21
N SER A 510 19.90 3.23 29.76
CA SER A 510 18.75 3.95 29.25
C SER A 510 18.21 3.30 27.98
N VAL A 511 16.90 3.19 27.86
CA VAL A 511 16.18 2.69 26.68
C VAL A 511 16.46 3.53 25.42
N PHE A 512 16.88 4.78 25.56
CA PHE A 512 17.27 5.63 24.43
C PHE A 512 18.48 5.10 23.63
N TRP A 513 19.22 4.12 24.14
CA TRP A 513 20.19 3.37 23.35
C TRP A 513 19.56 2.57 22.19
N LEU A 514 18.25 2.32 22.23
CA LEU A 514 17.53 1.71 21.11
C LEU A 514 17.14 2.72 20.02
N LEU A 515 17.27 4.04 20.30
CA LEU A 515 16.85 5.08 19.36
C LEU A 515 17.59 5.04 18.02
N PRO A 516 18.92 4.84 17.95
CA PRO A 516 19.63 4.76 16.67
C PRO A 516 19.10 3.67 15.74
N GLN A 517 18.76 2.49 16.27
CA GLN A 517 18.19 1.41 15.44
C GLN A 517 16.79 1.76 14.92
N TYR A 518 15.93 2.39 15.73
CA TYR A 518 14.60 2.85 15.28
C TYR A 518 14.70 3.92 14.19
N ILE A 519 15.63 4.87 14.35
CA ILE A 519 15.88 5.93 13.35
C ILE A 519 16.38 5.32 12.04
N LEU A 520 17.37 4.43 12.10
CA LEU A 520 17.91 3.80 10.90
C LEU A 520 16.89 2.94 10.16
N HIS A 521 16.05 2.17 10.89
CA HIS A 521 14.95 1.42 10.28
C HIS A 521 13.93 2.37 9.64
N GLY A 522 13.55 3.48 10.30
CA GLY A 522 12.66 4.47 9.72
C GLY A 522 13.22 5.09 8.43
N ILE A 523 14.53 5.39 8.39
CA ILE A 523 15.18 5.89 7.17
C ILE A 523 15.20 4.80 6.09
N ALA A 524 15.52 3.55 6.44
CA ALA A 524 15.50 2.43 5.51
C ALA A 524 14.13 2.26 4.85
N ASP A 525 13.05 2.40 5.62
CA ASP A 525 11.67 2.30 5.14
C ASP A 525 11.33 3.39 4.11
N VAL A 526 11.84 4.62 4.27
CA VAL A 526 11.66 5.71 3.28
C VAL A 526 12.19 5.32 1.91
N PHE A 527 13.34 4.68 1.87
CA PHE A 527 13.98 4.30 0.62
C PHE A 527 13.43 3.00 0.04
N MET A 528 13.19 2.02 0.89
CA MET A 528 12.88 0.66 0.49
C MET A 528 11.39 0.42 0.32
N SER A 529 10.58 0.59 1.37
CA SER A 529 9.14 0.24 1.30
C SER A 529 8.41 1.11 0.29
N VAL A 530 8.73 2.41 0.27
CA VAL A 530 8.14 3.34 -0.71
C VAL A 530 8.67 3.06 -2.10
N GLY A 531 10.00 2.85 -2.26
CA GLY A 531 10.61 2.53 -3.55
C GLY A 531 10.09 1.21 -4.13
N HIS A 532 9.84 0.21 -3.27
CA HIS A 532 9.28 -1.08 -3.69
C HIS A 532 7.83 -0.94 -4.18
N MET A 533 6.98 -0.25 -3.42
CA MET A 533 5.60 0.02 -3.86
C MET A 533 5.56 0.83 -5.15
N GLU A 534 6.41 1.86 -5.27
CA GLU A 534 6.56 2.65 -6.48
C GLU A 534 6.96 1.78 -7.68
N PHE A 535 7.97 0.90 -7.50
CA PHE A 535 8.40 -0.04 -8.52
C PHE A 535 7.29 -1.00 -8.95
N LEU A 536 6.62 -1.66 -8.00
CA LEU A 536 5.53 -2.59 -8.31
C LEU A 536 4.37 -1.89 -9.04
N TYR A 537 4.06 -0.66 -8.64
CA TYR A 537 2.99 0.12 -9.23
C TYR A 537 3.33 0.63 -10.64
N ASP A 538 4.55 1.13 -10.83
CA ASP A 538 5.03 1.66 -12.11
C ASP A 538 5.18 0.56 -13.17
N GLN A 539 5.72 -0.60 -12.78
CA GLN A 539 5.95 -1.72 -13.69
C GLN A 539 4.70 -2.57 -13.95
N SER A 540 3.68 -2.47 -13.09
CA SER A 540 2.38 -3.12 -13.35
C SER A 540 1.65 -2.44 -14.51
N PRO A 541 0.90 -3.21 -15.32
CA PRO A 541 -0.07 -2.65 -16.26
C PRO A 541 -1.10 -1.79 -15.53
N GLU A 542 -1.62 -0.73 -16.14
CA GLU A 542 -2.50 0.24 -15.48
C GLU A 542 -3.77 -0.38 -14.90
N THR A 543 -4.40 -1.26 -15.64
CA THR A 543 -5.58 -2.00 -15.21
C THR A 543 -5.29 -3.06 -14.16
N MET A 544 -4.00 -3.34 -13.89
CA MET A 544 -3.52 -4.31 -12.92
C MET A 544 -2.78 -3.68 -11.73
N ARG A 545 -2.92 -2.37 -11.50
CA ARG A 545 -2.32 -1.70 -10.35
C ARG A 545 -2.77 -2.28 -9.00
N SER A 546 -3.98 -2.80 -8.92
CA SER A 546 -4.45 -3.58 -7.76
C SER A 546 -3.63 -4.85 -7.53
N THR A 547 -3.09 -5.46 -8.60
CA THR A 547 -2.20 -6.62 -8.52
C THR A 547 -0.86 -6.26 -7.87
N ALA A 548 -0.36 -5.03 -8.05
CA ALA A 548 0.84 -4.55 -7.36
C ALA A 548 0.65 -4.56 -5.82
N ALA A 549 -0.46 -4.02 -5.34
CA ALA A 549 -0.80 -4.07 -3.91
C ALA A 549 -0.98 -5.50 -3.40
N ALA A 550 -1.56 -6.38 -4.23
CA ALA A 550 -1.73 -7.79 -3.93
C ALA A 550 -0.38 -8.52 -3.83
N LEU A 551 0.56 -8.25 -4.75
CA LEU A 551 1.92 -8.79 -4.72
C LEU A 551 2.68 -8.33 -3.47
N ASN A 552 2.59 -7.04 -3.12
CA ASN A 552 3.21 -6.52 -1.89
C ASN A 552 2.63 -7.19 -0.63
N SER A 553 1.33 -7.40 -0.58
CA SER A 553 0.68 -8.09 0.55
C SER A 553 1.11 -9.56 0.65
N LEU A 554 1.23 -10.24 -0.49
CA LEU A 554 1.72 -11.62 -0.56
C LEU A 554 3.18 -11.74 -0.14
N GLU A 555 4.02 -10.78 -0.54
CA GLU A 555 5.42 -10.67 -0.13
C GLU A 555 5.56 -10.58 1.38
N VAL A 556 4.82 -9.68 2.02
CA VAL A 556 4.82 -9.50 3.49
C VAL A 556 4.34 -10.79 4.17
N SER A 557 3.31 -11.44 3.64
CA SER A 557 2.81 -12.70 4.16
C SER A 557 3.86 -13.81 4.10
N MET A 558 4.45 -14.04 2.93
CA MET A 558 5.47 -15.07 2.72
C MET A 558 6.72 -14.81 3.58
N GLY A 559 7.16 -13.55 3.65
CA GLY A 559 8.29 -13.15 4.46
C GLY A 559 8.08 -13.44 5.95
N ASN A 560 6.89 -13.16 6.48
CA ASN A 560 6.54 -13.46 7.86
C ASN A 560 6.55 -14.97 8.15
N TYR A 561 5.97 -15.80 7.28
CA TYR A 561 5.99 -17.26 7.47
C TYR A 561 7.39 -17.86 7.37
N ILE A 562 8.21 -17.39 6.42
CA ILE A 562 9.62 -17.82 6.31
C ILE A 562 10.41 -17.33 7.53
N GLY A 563 10.16 -16.11 8.02
CA GLY A 563 10.77 -15.59 9.24
C GLY A 563 10.46 -16.46 10.46
N THR A 564 9.20 -16.87 10.62
CA THR A 564 8.78 -17.82 11.66
C THR A 564 9.54 -19.16 11.55
N LEU A 565 9.72 -19.66 10.33
CA LEU A 565 10.50 -20.87 10.11
C LEU A 565 11.97 -20.68 10.53
N VAL A 566 12.60 -19.56 10.11
CA VAL A 566 14.00 -19.24 10.49
C VAL A 566 14.16 -19.16 12.00
N VAL A 567 13.31 -18.43 12.70
CA VAL A 567 13.38 -18.29 14.17
C VAL A 567 13.16 -19.65 14.86
N SER A 568 12.21 -20.45 14.37
CA SER A 568 11.95 -21.80 14.90
C SER A 568 13.15 -22.73 14.72
N LEU A 569 13.81 -22.66 13.56
CA LEU A 569 15.04 -23.44 13.29
C LEU A 569 16.18 -22.97 14.19
N VAL A 570 16.42 -21.67 14.31
CA VAL A 570 17.44 -21.12 15.21
C VAL A 570 17.19 -21.58 16.65
N HIS A 571 15.97 -21.44 17.15
CA HIS A 571 15.61 -21.88 18.51
C HIS A 571 15.83 -23.38 18.70
N LYS A 572 15.39 -24.21 17.74
CA LYS A 572 15.54 -25.68 17.81
C LYS A 572 17.00 -26.12 17.83
N TYR A 573 17.84 -25.57 16.95
CA TYR A 573 19.22 -26.01 16.80
C TYR A 573 20.19 -25.41 17.84
N THR A 574 19.85 -24.26 18.43
CA THR A 574 20.69 -23.61 19.46
C THR A 574 20.22 -23.92 20.89
N GLY A 575 19.02 -24.49 21.08
CA GLY A 575 18.30 -24.54 22.35
C GLY A 575 18.94 -25.36 23.48
N GLN A 576 19.82 -26.34 23.21
CA GLN A 576 20.32 -27.24 24.28
C GLN A 576 21.60 -26.75 24.98
N LYS A 577 22.54 -26.09 24.32
CA LYS A 577 23.84 -25.70 24.90
C LYS A 577 24.18 -24.21 24.77
N ASN A 578 23.67 -23.55 23.76
CA ASN A 578 23.95 -22.15 23.41
C ASN A 578 22.69 -21.44 22.96
N ASN A 579 21.64 -21.44 23.77
CA ASN A 579 20.34 -20.89 23.40
C ASN A 579 20.43 -19.41 23.00
N TRP A 580 20.32 -19.15 21.70
CA TRP A 580 20.36 -17.78 21.18
C TRP A 580 19.09 -17.02 21.55
N LEU A 581 17.96 -17.70 21.51
CA LEU A 581 16.64 -17.15 21.75
C LEU A 581 15.96 -17.88 22.91
N PRO A 582 16.32 -17.57 24.17
CA PRO A 582 15.77 -18.24 25.34
C PRO A 582 14.30 -17.89 25.54
N ASP A 583 13.54 -18.84 26.08
CA ASP A 583 12.09 -18.70 26.26
C ASP A 583 11.68 -17.65 27.26
N ARG A 584 12.46 -17.37 28.29
CA ARG A 584 12.06 -16.50 29.40
C ARG A 584 13.12 -15.48 29.82
N ASN A 585 14.39 -15.79 29.72
CA ASN A 585 15.46 -14.89 30.16
C ASN A 585 16.30 -14.39 28.97
N LEU A 586 15.93 -13.25 28.43
CA LEU A 586 16.63 -12.62 27.30
C LEU A 586 18.10 -12.29 27.65
N ASN A 587 18.40 -12.02 28.94
CA ASN A 587 19.75 -11.64 29.36
C ASN A 587 20.77 -12.75 29.20
N ARG A 588 20.36 -14.02 29.36
CA ARG A 588 21.21 -15.21 29.09
C ARG A 588 21.27 -15.59 27.63
N GLY A 589 20.34 -15.08 26.80
CA GLY A 589 20.30 -15.35 25.36
C GLY A 589 21.48 -14.75 24.61
N LYS A 590 21.60 -15.14 23.37
CA LYS A 590 22.57 -14.59 22.42
C LYS A 590 21.81 -13.90 21.27
N LEU A 591 20.93 -12.96 21.61
CA LEU A 591 20.15 -12.22 20.64
C LEU A 591 21.05 -11.42 19.67
N ASP A 592 22.22 -11.00 20.12
CA ASP A 592 23.27 -10.42 19.29
C ASP A 592 23.67 -11.34 18.12
N TYR A 593 23.81 -12.65 18.36
CA TYR A 593 24.11 -13.64 17.30
C TYR A 593 22.94 -13.78 16.31
N TYR A 594 21.70 -13.69 16.79
CA TYR A 594 20.54 -13.67 15.89
C TYR A 594 20.55 -12.43 14.98
N TYR A 595 20.87 -11.25 15.53
CA TYR A 595 21.00 -10.05 14.70
C TYR A 595 22.14 -10.15 13.68
N TRP A 596 23.27 -10.77 14.01
CA TRP A 596 24.33 -11.05 13.05
C TRP A 596 23.89 -12.04 11.97
N LEU A 597 23.12 -13.07 12.30
CA LEU A 597 22.52 -13.98 11.33
C LEU A 597 21.61 -13.23 10.36
N VAL A 598 20.72 -12.39 10.89
CA VAL A 598 19.80 -11.54 10.09
C VAL A 598 20.59 -10.60 9.18
N THR A 599 21.66 -9.99 9.70
CA THR A 599 22.56 -9.15 8.91
C THR A 599 23.19 -9.95 7.74
N GLY A 600 23.65 -11.17 8.00
CA GLY A 600 24.19 -12.06 6.95
C GLY A 600 23.16 -12.37 5.86
N ILE A 601 21.93 -12.69 6.25
CA ILE A 601 20.82 -12.92 5.29
C ILE A 601 20.57 -11.67 4.45
N GLN A 602 20.57 -10.48 5.05
CA GLN A 602 20.34 -9.22 4.34
C GLN A 602 21.49 -8.87 3.39
N VAL A 603 22.74 -9.16 3.75
CA VAL A 603 23.88 -8.96 2.83
C VAL A 603 23.75 -9.86 1.61
N ILE A 604 23.43 -11.15 1.81
CA ILE A 604 23.17 -12.08 0.70
C ILE A 604 22.02 -11.57 -0.17
N ASN A 605 20.94 -11.10 0.47
CA ASN A 605 19.78 -10.55 -0.23
C ASN A 605 20.12 -9.30 -1.04
N LEU A 606 20.95 -8.39 -0.50
CA LEU A 606 21.41 -7.21 -1.25
C LEU A 606 22.19 -7.61 -2.52
N VAL A 607 23.08 -8.59 -2.43
CA VAL A 607 23.81 -9.10 -3.60
C VAL A 607 22.83 -9.69 -4.62
N TYR A 608 21.90 -10.53 -4.17
CA TYR A 608 20.85 -11.10 -5.00
C TYR A 608 20.02 -10.00 -5.68
N TYR A 609 19.59 -9.01 -4.91
CA TYR A 609 18.83 -7.86 -5.41
C TYR A 609 19.58 -7.08 -6.50
N VAL A 610 20.87 -6.77 -6.27
CA VAL A 610 21.70 -6.03 -7.23
C VAL A 610 21.82 -6.81 -8.54
N VAL A 611 22.02 -8.13 -8.48
CA VAL A 611 22.05 -8.98 -9.67
C VAL A 611 20.71 -8.94 -10.41
N CYS A 612 19.58 -9.11 -9.70
CA CYS A 612 18.25 -9.04 -10.32
C CYS A 612 17.96 -7.68 -10.94
N ALA A 613 18.33 -6.58 -10.25
CA ALA A 613 18.14 -5.22 -10.74
C ALA A 613 19.00 -4.92 -11.98
N TRP A 614 20.19 -5.49 -12.08
CA TRP A 614 21.08 -5.34 -13.24
C TRP A 614 20.48 -5.98 -14.50
N PHE A 615 19.81 -7.13 -14.38
CA PHE A 615 19.20 -7.85 -15.49
C PHE A 615 17.73 -7.46 -15.74
N TYR A 616 17.19 -6.52 -14.97
CA TYR A 616 15.79 -6.14 -15.09
C TYR A 616 15.51 -5.34 -16.36
N THR A 617 14.47 -5.75 -17.10
CA THR A 617 13.99 -5.07 -18.31
C THR A 617 12.65 -4.38 -18.01
N TYR A 618 12.60 -3.07 -18.18
CA TYR A 618 11.38 -2.27 -17.97
C TYR A 618 10.27 -2.65 -18.94
N LYS A 619 9.01 -2.34 -18.56
CA LYS A 619 7.84 -2.63 -19.40
C LYS A 619 7.93 -1.90 -20.74
N PRO A 620 7.68 -2.60 -21.89
CA PRO A 620 7.66 -2.00 -23.20
C PRO A 620 6.30 -1.30 -23.43
N LEU A 621 6.25 0.02 -23.29
CA LEU A 621 5.10 0.83 -23.66
C LEU A 621 5.29 1.35 -25.09
N GLU A 622 4.22 1.31 -25.88
CA GLU A 622 4.13 2.07 -27.12
C GLU A 622 4.11 3.56 -26.75
N GLU A 623 5.13 4.33 -27.17
CA GLU A 623 5.07 5.78 -27.07
C GLU A 623 3.86 6.24 -27.87
N VAL A 624 2.83 6.71 -27.19
CA VAL A 624 1.78 7.48 -27.82
C VAL A 624 2.47 8.74 -28.30
N LYS A 625 2.85 8.78 -29.61
CA LYS A 625 3.07 10.04 -30.28
C LYS A 625 1.75 10.78 -30.10
N GLU A 626 1.72 11.77 -29.21
CA GLU A 626 0.74 12.84 -29.33
C GLU A 626 0.85 13.23 -30.82
N GLU A 627 -0.11 12.86 -31.66
CA GLU A 627 -0.40 13.63 -32.83
C GLU A 627 -0.54 15.03 -32.22
N GLU A 628 0.52 15.85 -32.33
CA GLU A 628 0.35 17.27 -32.28
C GLU A 628 -0.83 17.48 -33.24
N ASP A 629 -2.00 17.79 -32.68
CA ASP A 629 -3.01 18.49 -33.43
C ASP A 629 -2.23 19.69 -33.97
N VAL A 630 -1.76 19.52 -35.19
CA VAL A 630 -1.26 20.61 -36.00
C VAL A 630 -2.50 21.46 -36.20
N VAL A 631 -2.79 22.28 -35.20
CA VAL A 631 -3.61 23.45 -35.39
C VAL A 631 -2.88 24.16 -36.55
N PRO A 632 -3.44 24.15 -37.76
CA PRO A 632 -2.77 24.81 -38.86
C PRO A 632 -2.47 26.20 -38.38
N ALA A 633 -1.19 26.59 -38.38
CA ALA A 633 -0.79 27.89 -37.89
C ALA A 633 -1.75 28.89 -38.54
N GLU A 634 -2.26 29.85 -37.76
CA GLU A 634 -3.20 30.85 -38.28
C GLU A 634 -2.70 31.49 -39.57
N ASP A 635 -1.39 31.49 -39.80
CA ASP A 635 -0.72 31.89 -41.03
C ASP A 635 -1.07 30.99 -42.24
N GLU A 636 -1.27 29.69 -42.08
CA GLU A 636 -1.66 28.80 -43.20
C GLU A 636 -3.15 28.96 -43.56
N ILE A 637 -4.00 29.27 -42.56
CA ILE A 637 -5.42 29.60 -42.80
C ILE A 637 -5.51 30.98 -43.45
N GLN A 638 -4.65 31.93 -43.08
CA GLN A 638 -4.59 33.26 -43.67
C GLN A 638 -4.04 33.20 -45.11
N HIS A 639 -3.03 32.38 -45.37
CA HIS A 639 -2.54 32.14 -46.75
C HIS A 639 -3.56 31.42 -47.64
N LYS A 640 -4.31 30.46 -47.14
CA LYS A 640 -5.41 29.83 -47.85
C LYS A 640 -6.58 30.80 -48.11
N ARG A 641 -6.87 31.72 -47.16
CA ARG A 641 -7.89 32.78 -47.35
C ARG A 641 -7.44 33.85 -48.34
N LEU A 642 -6.16 34.24 -48.36
CA LEU A 642 -5.59 35.16 -49.33
C LEU A 642 -5.58 34.55 -50.74
N ASN A 643 -5.15 33.32 -50.92
CA ASN A 643 -5.19 32.63 -52.20
C ASN A 643 -6.64 32.37 -52.72
N TYR A 644 -7.61 32.23 -51.81
CA TYR A 644 -9.02 32.14 -52.21
C TYR A 644 -9.62 33.49 -52.60
N ALA A 645 -9.13 34.58 -52.00
CA ALA A 645 -9.53 35.96 -52.37
C ALA A 645 -8.90 36.40 -53.67
N GLU A 646 -7.61 36.06 -53.90
CA GLU A 646 -6.94 36.34 -55.19
C GLU A 646 -7.52 35.50 -56.32
N GLY A 647 -7.83 34.21 -56.12
CA GLY A 647 -8.45 33.34 -57.13
C GLY A 647 -9.85 33.82 -57.57
N ASN A 648 -10.67 34.36 -56.67
CA ASN A 648 -11.96 34.93 -57.00
C ASN A 648 -11.84 36.34 -57.66
N GLY A 649 -10.81 37.12 -57.37
CA GLY A 649 -10.51 38.38 -57.99
C GLY A 649 -10.17 38.26 -59.48
N GLU A 650 -9.37 37.23 -59.83
CA GLU A 650 -9.01 36.99 -61.23
C GLU A 650 -10.20 36.49 -62.08
N VAL A 651 -11.12 35.72 -61.51
CA VAL A 651 -12.35 35.28 -62.19
C VAL A 651 -13.31 36.44 -62.45
N GLU A 652 -13.36 37.41 -61.59
CA GLU A 652 -14.24 38.60 -61.79
C GLU A 652 -13.61 39.61 -62.79
N LEU A 653 -12.32 39.74 -62.84
CA LEU A 653 -11.60 40.54 -63.85
C LEU A 653 -11.68 39.95 -65.27
N ARG A 654 -11.65 38.61 -65.40
CA ARG A 654 -11.86 37.96 -66.72
C ARG A 654 -13.31 38.03 -67.23
N ARG A 655 -14.31 38.22 -66.34
CA ARG A 655 -15.72 38.45 -66.75
C ARG A 655 -16.00 39.89 -67.20
N LYS A 656 -15.20 40.88 -66.85
CA LYS A 656 -15.32 42.29 -67.28
C LYS A 656 -14.57 42.65 -68.56
N VAL A 657 -13.76 41.70 -69.11
CA VAL A 657 -13.03 41.93 -70.37
C VAL A 657 -13.65 41.21 -71.57
N ILE A 658 -14.76 40.46 -71.36
CA ILE A 658 -15.51 39.77 -72.40
C ILE A 658 -16.98 40.27 -72.52
N VAL A 659 -17.18 41.56 -72.29
CA VAL A 659 -18.43 42.24 -72.72
C VAL A 659 -18.05 43.57 -73.41
#